data_274eb486537e14376eeee255637086af
#
_entry.id   274eb486537e14376eeee255637086af
#
_cell.length_a   1.000
_cell.length_b   1.000
_cell.length_c   1.000
_cell.angle_alpha   90.00
_cell.angle_beta   90.00
_cell.angle_gamma   90.00
#
_symmetry.space_group_name_H-M   'P 1'
#
loop_
_entity.id
_entity.type
_entity.pdbx_description
1 polymer ?
#
loop_
_entity_poly.entity_id
_entity_poly.type
_entity_poly.pdbx_seq_one_letter_code
_entity_poly.pdbx_strand_id
1 'polypeptide(L)'
;VLFDLPAKEGPKNGIVTKAVENLKKMKPAPLGVAEDAALIQQANYEEHLEELRGCDLIIEAIAERLDWKEDLYKKIAPFVNDKAILATNTSGLSITAMANVLPEQLRSRFLGIHFFNPPRYMHLLELIPTEFTAPEVVDQLETFSASVVGKGVIRAYDTPNFIANRVGVAGMMLTFREVERSGLGYDIVDDLTGKKLGRASSATFRTADVVGLDTMAHVIKTLQNGARDDVFSAAFETPAALTKLLEMGNFGQKTKAGFFKKVGKDILQFNAATGEYVAAGGKCDKEVAEILKKPAAERLKALRESTNPQAQFVWAILRNGFHYAAVTLESIAESARDIDFAMRWGFGAKQGPFELWQEAGWKQVAEWVQADIDAGKALSSAPLPAWVFDGREGVHTSEGSWSPKAGKYVPVRDLPVYKRQYFRESVLGSNAPNAATAGKTLFEDASIRLWTLDDEVVIASIKSKMHTISEGVTNGLAKGLEIAEAGYKGLVIWSQDGPFSAGADLQSMMPAFMSGGGKAVAPFEKALQDFMLNLRYSNVPSVAAVHGLALGGGCELAVHASKRVAAMESYVGLVEVGVGLIPGGGGLAYLARRAAELLEPSKGVSGQIGGELMGFIKEGFQAAAMAKVATSAIEAKKFGYLIDGDVIVANKDELLYVAIAQAKAMFESGYRAPAKKLFPVAGRNVKATLQSSLINMRDGGFISQHDYYISSCIADVLTGGDVDAGTLVSEEYLHALERKHFCTLLDNPKTQERIMGMLSTGKPVRN
;
A
#
# COMPACT_ATOMS: atom_id res chain seq x y z
N VAL A 1 -1.32 21.58 -13.55
CA VAL A 1 -2.12 21.76 -14.79
C VAL A 1 -2.16 20.44 -15.54
N LEU A 2 -3.34 20.02 -16.04
CA LEU A 2 -3.49 18.83 -16.87
C LEU A 2 -3.82 19.27 -18.31
N PHE A 3 -2.96 18.86 -19.25
CA PHE A 3 -3.10 19.12 -20.66
C PHE A 3 -3.64 17.92 -21.43
N ASP A 4 -4.48 18.18 -22.44
CA ASP A 4 -4.87 17.21 -23.47
C ASP A 4 -5.07 17.92 -24.80
N LEU A 5 -5.36 17.14 -25.85
CA LEU A 5 -5.72 17.69 -27.15
C LEU A 5 -7.00 18.50 -27.07
N PRO A 6 -7.13 19.57 -27.87
CA PRO A 6 -8.41 20.29 -27.98
C PRO A 6 -9.48 19.39 -28.58
N ALA A 7 -10.70 19.48 -28.05
CA ALA A 7 -11.84 18.78 -28.63
C ALA A 7 -12.17 19.31 -30.03
N LYS A 8 -12.48 18.41 -30.96
CA LYS A 8 -12.86 18.77 -32.31
C LYS A 8 -14.25 19.43 -32.38
N GLU A 9 -15.12 19.04 -31.45
CA GLU A 9 -16.48 19.53 -31.31
C GLU A 9 -16.77 19.92 -29.86
N GLY A 10 -17.56 20.95 -29.64
CA GLY A 10 -17.89 21.47 -28.31
C GLY A 10 -16.78 22.32 -27.67
N PRO A 11 -16.77 22.44 -26.33
CA PRO A 11 -15.75 23.21 -25.63
C PRO A 11 -14.34 22.63 -25.86
N LYS A 12 -13.34 23.48 -26.11
CA LYS A 12 -11.97 23.08 -26.42
C LYS A 12 -11.36 22.18 -25.35
N ASN A 13 -11.68 22.41 -24.08
CA ASN A 13 -11.22 21.55 -22.95
C ASN A 13 -12.08 20.29 -22.74
N GLY A 14 -13.01 19.94 -23.66
CA GLY A 14 -13.93 18.81 -23.47
C GLY A 14 -13.26 17.46 -23.20
N ILE A 15 -12.10 17.19 -23.81
CA ILE A 15 -11.33 15.95 -23.60
C ILE A 15 -10.78 15.91 -22.17
N VAL A 16 -10.04 16.93 -21.76
CA VAL A 16 -9.43 16.99 -20.43
C VAL A 16 -10.50 17.06 -19.31
N THR A 17 -11.61 17.74 -19.55
CA THR A 17 -12.75 17.76 -18.60
C THR A 17 -13.29 16.35 -18.37
N LYS A 18 -13.51 15.59 -19.45
CA LYS A 18 -13.96 14.19 -19.34
C LYS A 18 -12.94 13.31 -18.64
N ALA A 19 -11.64 13.54 -18.86
CA ALA A 19 -10.58 12.81 -18.16
C ALA A 19 -10.65 13.07 -16.65
N VAL A 20 -10.75 14.32 -16.20
CA VAL A 20 -10.89 14.70 -14.79
C VAL A 20 -12.16 14.11 -14.15
N GLU A 21 -13.29 14.13 -14.85
CA GLU A 21 -14.52 13.48 -14.35
C GLU A 21 -14.40 11.97 -14.24
N ASN A 22 -13.63 11.33 -15.11
CA ASN A 22 -13.36 9.91 -15.02
C ASN A 22 -12.49 9.55 -13.79
N LEU A 23 -11.51 10.40 -13.40
CA LEU A 23 -10.71 10.17 -12.20
C LEU A 23 -11.57 9.98 -10.94
N LYS A 24 -12.68 10.73 -10.83
CA LYS A 24 -13.61 10.61 -9.69
C LYS A 24 -14.32 9.26 -9.60
N LYS A 25 -14.42 8.53 -10.71
CA LYS A 25 -15.18 7.28 -10.83
C LYS A 25 -14.29 6.03 -10.90
N MET A 26 -12.99 6.20 -11.10
CA MET A 26 -12.06 5.07 -11.23
C MET A 26 -11.97 4.25 -9.97
N LYS A 27 -11.77 2.94 -10.14
CA LYS A 27 -11.48 2.00 -9.05
C LYS A 27 -10.29 1.12 -9.44
N PRO A 28 -9.27 1.04 -8.57
CA PRO A 28 -9.12 1.75 -7.29
C PRO A 28 -9.03 3.28 -7.49
N ALA A 29 -9.40 4.05 -6.45
CA ALA A 29 -9.48 5.51 -6.52
C ALA A 29 -8.08 6.13 -6.72
N PRO A 30 -7.83 6.93 -7.77
CA PRO A 30 -6.53 7.56 -8.00
C PRO A 30 -6.28 8.77 -7.10
N LEU A 31 -7.33 9.42 -6.60
CA LEU A 31 -7.27 10.59 -5.72
C LEU A 31 -7.45 10.19 -4.26
N GLY A 32 -6.90 10.96 -3.34
CA GLY A 32 -7.09 10.79 -1.90
C GLY A 32 -8.57 10.94 -1.50
N VAL A 33 -9.21 11.96 -2.05
CA VAL A 33 -10.67 12.18 -2.05
C VAL A 33 -11.10 12.69 -3.41
N ALA A 34 -12.34 12.43 -3.81
CA ALA A 34 -12.83 12.79 -5.15
C ALA A 34 -12.86 14.32 -5.37
N GLU A 35 -13.02 15.07 -4.30
CA GLU A 35 -13.08 16.54 -4.29
C GLU A 35 -11.75 17.18 -4.75
N ASP A 36 -10.60 16.52 -4.54
CA ASP A 36 -9.28 16.99 -4.98
C ASP A 36 -9.18 17.16 -6.51
N ALA A 37 -10.10 16.55 -7.27
CA ALA A 37 -10.19 16.79 -8.70
C ALA A 37 -10.43 18.29 -9.05
N ALA A 38 -11.00 19.07 -8.13
CA ALA A 38 -11.17 20.52 -8.31
C ALA A 38 -9.86 21.31 -8.29
N LEU A 39 -8.78 20.73 -7.76
CA LEU A 39 -7.43 21.33 -7.75
C LEU A 39 -6.73 21.22 -9.11
N ILE A 40 -7.26 20.40 -10.02
CA ILE A 40 -6.66 20.16 -11.34
C ILE A 40 -7.09 21.28 -12.31
N GLN A 41 -6.16 22.17 -12.63
CA GLN A 41 -6.37 23.14 -13.71
C GLN A 41 -6.37 22.41 -15.05
N GLN A 42 -7.43 22.62 -15.85
CA GLN A 42 -7.63 21.95 -17.13
C GLN A 42 -7.14 22.84 -18.27
N ALA A 43 -6.37 22.28 -19.19
CA ALA A 43 -5.73 23.02 -20.27
C ALA A 43 -5.71 22.20 -21.58
N ASN A 44 -5.51 22.88 -22.70
CA ASN A 44 -5.29 22.26 -24.01
C ASN A 44 -4.09 22.86 -24.72
N TYR A 45 -3.54 22.12 -25.68
CA TYR A 45 -2.32 22.50 -26.42
C TYR A 45 -2.53 23.62 -27.47
N GLU A 46 -3.72 24.16 -27.65
CA GLU A 46 -3.97 25.30 -28.55
C GLU A 46 -4.01 26.64 -27.80
N GLU A 47 -4.66 26.66 -26.64
CA GLU A 47 -5.01 27.91 -25.96
C GLU A 47 -4.16 28.20 -24.72
N HIS A 48 -3.47 27.18 -24.13
CA HIS A 48 -2.95 27.30 -22.77
C HIS A 48 -1.44 27.01 -22.65
N LEU A 49 -0.67 26.98 -23.74
CA LEU A 49 0.77 26.65 -23.70
C LEU A 49 1.57 27.57 -22.79
N GLU A 50 1.15 28.83 -22.61
CA GLU A 50 1.80 29.79 -21.71
C GLU A 50 1.78 29.34 -20.24
N GLU A 51 0.82 28.49 -19.84
CA GLU A 51 0.76 27.92 -18.47
C GLU A 51 1.99 27.05 -18.13
N LEU A 52 2.65 26.50 -19.15
CA LEU A 52 3.87 25.71 -18.96
C LEU A 52 5.03 26.53 -18.37
N ARG A 53 5.04 27.86 -18.58
CA ARG A 53 6.08 28.76 -18.06
C ARG A 53 6.11 28.80 -16.53
N GLY A 54 4.96 28.54 -15.90
CA GLY A 54 4.82 28.48 -14.44
C GLY A 54 5.07 27.12 -13.82
N CYS A 55 5.39 26.09 -14.61
CA CYS A 55 5.58 24.74 -14.11
C CYS A 55 7.03 24.47 -13.71
N ASP A 56 7.26 23.88 -12.54
CA ASP A 56 8.59 23.42 -12.09
C ASP A 56 8.92 22.02 -12.62
N LEU A 57 7.90 21.17 -12.81
CA LEU A 57 8.00 19.81 -13.35
C LEU A 57 6.92 19.60 -14.40
N ILE A 58 7.31 19.17 -15.59
CA ILE A 58 6.42 18.83 -16.69
C ILE A 58 6.61 17.34 -17.01
N ILE A 59 5.55 16.55 -16.88
CA ILE A 59 5.58 15.12 -17.16
C ILE A 59 4.74 14.84 -18.41
N GLU A 60 5.38 14.44 -19.49
CA GLU A 60 4.71 14.01 -20.71
C GLU A 60 4.24 12.55 -20.56
N ALA A 61 2.99 12.30 -20.91
CA ALA A 61 2.35 10.97 -20.83
C ALA A 61 1.38 10.72 -21.99
N ILE A 62 1.71 11.21 -23.19
CA ILE A 62 0.90 10.96 -24.40
C ILE A 62 1.11 9.53 -24.93
N ALA A 63 0.42 9.18 -26.02
CA ALA A 63 0.51 7.85 -26.64
C ALA A 63 1.95 7.43 -26.90
N GLU A 64 2.22 6.12 -26.79
CA GLU A 64 3.55 5.50 -26.91
C GLU A 64 4.02 5.44 -28.37
N ARG A 65 4.20 6.63 -28.96
CA ARG A 65 4.67 6.85 -30.32
C ARG A 65 5.73 7.91 -30.33
N LEU A 66 6.93 7.53 -30.78
CA LEU A 66 8.10 8.40 -30.77
C LEU A 66 7.87 9.68 -31.59
N ASP A 67 7.33 9.54 -32.82
CA ASP A 67 7.03 10.66 -33.71
C ASP A 67 6.08 11.70 -33.07
N TRP A 68 5.06 11.24 -32.37
CA TRP A 68 4.12 12.14 -31.67
C TRP A 68 4.75 12.86 -30.49
N LYS A 69 5.60 12.14 -29.74
CA LYS A 69 6.33 12.72 -28.62
C LYS A 69 7.33 13.78 -29.10
N GLU A 70 8.07 13.49 -30.18
CA GLU A 70 9.00 14.46 -30.79
C GLU A 70 8.29 15.73 -31.27
N ASP A 71 7.13 15.60 -31.93
CA ASP A 71 6.34 16.76 -32.37
C ASP A 71 5.82 17.57 -31.19
N LEU A 72 5.37 16.89 -30.11
CA LEU A 72 4.97 17.57 -28.88
C LEU A 72 6.14 18.35 -28.26
N TYR A 73 7.32 17.74 -28.15
CA TYR A 73 8.49 18.42 -27.57
C TYR A 73 8.91 19.65 -28.36
N LYS A 74 8.91 19.60 -29.68
CA LYS A 74 9.15 20.79 -30.54
C LYS A 74 8.11 21.89 -30.27
N LYS A 75 6.85 21.52 -30.07
CA LYS A 75 5.76 22.45 -29.79
C LYS A 75 5.87 23.12 -28.42
N ILE A 76 6.16 22.36 -27.37
CA ILE A 76 6.17 22.88 -25.99
C ILE A 76 7.50 23.52 -25.57
N ALA A 77 8.61 23.17 -26.19
CA ALA A 77 9.95 23.63 -25.80
C ALA A 77 10.06 25.17 -25.63
N PRO A 78 9.43 26.04 -26.48
CA PRO A 78 9.49 27.49 -26.30
C PRO A 78 8.78 27.99 -25.04
N PHE A 79 7.95 27.18 -24.41
CA PHE A 79 7.15 27.52 -23.24
C PHE A 79 7.69 26.91 -21.94
N VAL A 80 8.69 26.02 -22.02
CA VAL A 80 9.36 25.43 -20.85
C VAL A 80 10.33 26.43 -20.27
N ASN A 81 10.16 26.81 -19.00
CA ASN A 81 11.07 27.75 -18.36
C ASN A 81 12.46 27.12 -18.10
N ASP A 82 13.46 27.96 -17.90
CA ASP A 82 14.86 27.56 -17.78
C ASP A 82 15.23 26.88 -16.46
N LYS A 83 14.28 26.70 -15.53
CA LYS A 83 14.42 25.94 -14.27
C LYS A 83 13.60 24.65 -14.23
N ALA A 84 12.60 24.53 -15.09
CA ALA A 84 11.70 23.37 -15.08
C ALA A 84 12.44 22.08 -15.46
N ILE A 85 12.06 20.98 -14.81
CA ILE A 85 12.43 19.63 -15.22
C ILE A 85 11.37 19.16 -16.21
N LEU A 86 11.82 18.72 -17.39
CA LEU A 86 10.95 18.07 -18.38
C LEU A 86 11.18 16.56 -18.33
N ALA A 87 10.12 15.79 -18.18
CA ALA A 87 10.21 14.34 -18.05
C ALA A 87 9.20 13.63 -18.96
N THR A 88 9.49 12.39 -19.35
CA THR A 88 8.58 11.54 -20.11
C THR A 88 8.22 10.29 -19.31
N ASN A 89 6.92 9.93 -19.29
CA ASN A 89 6.44 8.69 -18.68
C ASN A 89 6.34 7.53 -19.69
N THR A 90 7.18 7.53 -20.72
CA THR A 90 7.26 6.39 -21.65
C THR A 90 7.59 5.11 -20.92
N SER A 91 7.10 3.96 -21.41
CA SER A 91 7.33 2.66 -20.80
C SER A 91 8.47 1.86 -21.42
N GLY A 92 9.10 2.38 -22.49
CA GLY A 92 10.17 1.62 -23.15
C GLY A 92 10.75 2.23 -24.42
N LEU A 93 10.31 3.44 -24.81
CA LEU A 93 10.95 4.18 -25.91
C LEU A 93 12.24 4.84 -25.42
N SER A 94 13.19 5.03 -26.33
CA SER A 94 14.47 5.67 -26.01
C SER A 94 14.29 7.12 -25.54
N ILE A 95 14.73 7.40 -24.34
CA ILE A 95 14.73 8.75 -23.75
C ILE A 95 15.75 9.63 -24.47
N THR A 96 16.90 9.07 -24.82
CA THR A 96 17.96 9.76 -25.58
C THR A 96 17.50 10.22 -26.96
N ALA A 97 16.71 9.38 -27.67
CA ALA A 97 16.13 9.78 -28.95
C ALA A 97 15.22 11.01 -28.80
N MET A 98 14.40 11.03 -27.74
CA MET A 98 13.55 12.19 -27.43
C MET A 98 14.34 13.41 -26.98
N ALA A 99 15.42 13.22 -26.22
CA ALA A 99 16.30 14.33 -25.82
C ALA A 99 16.93 15.02 -27.03
N ASN A 100 17.26 14.29 -28.07
CA ASN A 100 17.94 14.84 -29.25
C ASN A 100 17.12 15.85 -30.05
N VAL A 101 15.78 15.80 -29.96
CA VAL A 101 14.92 16.81 -30.64
C VAL A 101 14.69 18.07 -29.81
N LEU A 102 15.09 18.06 -28.52
CA LEU A 102 15.00 19.22 -27.63
C LEU A 102 16.13 20.22 -27.89
N PRO A 103 15.92 21.52 -27.66
CA PRO A 103 16.98 22.51 -27.56
C PRO A 103 18.04 22.10 -26.53
N GLU A 104 19.32 22.39 -26.81
CA GLU A 104 20.45 21.95 -25.99
C GLU A 104 20.29 22.34 -24.50
N GLN A 105 19.79 23.54 -24.24
CA GLN A 105 19.56 24.04 -22.86
C GLN A 105 18.51 23.23 -22.08
N LEU A 106 17.62 22.50 -22.74
CA LEU A 106 16.62 21.64 -22.06
C LEU A 106 17.11 20.21 -21.84
N ARG A 107 18.09 19.73 -22.62
CA ARG A 107 18.58 18.34 -22.54
C ARG A 107 19.15 17.99 -21.18
N SER A 108 19.84 18.94 -20.53
CA SER A 108 20.44 18.73 -19.21
C SER A 108 19.39 18.54 -18.10
N ARG A 109 18.12 18.88 -18.37
CA ARG A 109 16.98 18.75 -17.44
C ARG A 109 15.87 17.86 -17.99
N PHE A 110 16.20 17.00 -18.94
CA PHE A 110 15.28 16.03 -19.52
C PHE A 110 15.67 14.62 -19.11
N LEU A 111 14.68 13.80 -18.68
CA LEU A 111 14.87 12.41 -18.32
C LEU A 111 13.54 11.62 -18.40
N GLY A 112 13.64 10.31 -18.30
CA GLY A 112 12.47 9.44 -18.10
C GLY A 112 12.05 9.43 -16.63
N ILE A 113 10.73 9.43 -16.40
CA ILE A 113 10.08 9.22 -15.11
C ILE A 113 8.98 8.19 -15.29
N HIS A 114 9.27 6.92 -15.02
CA HIS A 114 8.36 5.84 -15.34
C HIS A 114 7.58 5.36 -14.11
N PHE A 115 6.29 5.67 -14.07
CA PHE A 115 5.34 5.22 -13.06
C PHE A 115 4.72 3.87 -13.44
N PHE A 116 4.30 3.11 -12.42
CA PHE A 116 3.59 1.84 -12.61
C PHE A 116 2.10 1.98 -12.26
N ASN A 117 1.24 1.36 -13.05
CA ASN A 117 -0.21 1.42 -12.88
C ASN A 117 -0.70 0.44 -11.78
N PRO A 118 -1.59 0.88 -10.90
CA PRO A 118 -2.08 2.24 -10.71
C PRO A 118 -1.05 3.12 -9.96
N PRO A 119 -0.71 4.33 -10.45
CA PRO A 119 0.42 5.11 -9.93
C PRO A 119 0.31 5.46 -8.44
N ARG A 120 -0.88 5.66 -7.90
CA ARG A 120 -1.07 5.89 -6.47
C ARG A 120 -0.59 4.72 -5.61
N TYR A 121 -0.87 3.49 -6.00
CA TYR A 121 -0.66 2.29 -5.17
C TYR A 121 0.66 1.59 -5.43
N MET A 122 1.18 1.69 -6.65
CA MET A 122 2.46 1.08 -7.01
C MET A 122 3.61 1.91 -6.46
N HIS A 123 4.45 1.25 -5.64
CA HIS A 123 5.55 1.94 -4.95
C HIS A 123 6.71 2.29 -5.88
N LEU A 124 6.98 1.47 -6.91
CA LEU A 124 8.10 1.64 -7.82
C LEU A 124 7.98 2.92 -8.66
N LEU A 125 9.10 3.62 -8.78
CA LEU A 125 9.35 4.66 -9.76
C LEU A 125 10.75 4.45 -10.36
N GLU A 126 10.86 4.41 -11.68
CA GLU A 126 12.14 4.38 -12.39
C GLU A 126 12.48 5.80 -12.87
N LEU A 127 13.71 6.25 -12.59
CA LEU A 127 14.30 7.43 -13.21
C LEU A 127 15.31 6.99 -14.25
N ILE A 128 15.17 7.49 -15.46
CA ILE A 128 15.98 7.09 -16.60
C ILE A 128 16.70 8.33 -17.16
N PRO A 129 17.89 8.66 -16.63
CA PRO A 129 18.70 9.75 -17.17
C PRO A 129 19.26 9.40 -18.54
N THR A 130 19.50 10.40 -19.36
CA THR A 130 20.26 10.32 -20.60
C THR A 130 21.72 10.73 -20.37
N GLU A 131 22.56 10.59 -21.37
CA GLU A 131 23.92 11.10 -21.34
C GLU A 131 24.00 12.62 -21.16
N PHE A 132 22.93 13.36 -21.48
CA PHE A 132 22.83 14.81 -21.34
C PHE A 132 22.32 15.25 -19.98
N THR A 133 21.63 14.39 -19.26
CA THR A 133 20.94 14.74 -18.01
C THR A 133 21.94 15.08 -16.90
N ALA A 134 21.81 16.27 -16.32
CA ALA A 134 22.69 16.68 -15.23
C ALA A 134 22.42 15.81 -13.96
N PRO A 135 23.47 15.31 -13.29
CA PRO A 135 23.32 14.48 -12.10
C PRO A 135 22.49 15.13 -11.00
N GLU A 136 22.61 16.44 -10.81
CA GLU A 136 21.88 17.21 -9.80
C GLU A 136 20.37 17.22 -10.08
N VAL A 137 19.96 17.17 -11.34
CA VAL A 137 18.55 17.09 -11.73
C VAL A 137 17.97 15.72 -11.36
N VAL A 138 18.75 14.65 -11.54
CA VAL A 138 18.36 13.30 -11.15
C VAL A 138 18.22 13.20 -9.63
N ASP A 139 19.18 13.73 -8.87
CA ASP A 139 19.17 13.75 -7.40
C ASP A 139 17.98 14.56 -6.86
N GLN A 140 17.69 15.72 -7.49
CA GLN A 140 16.55 16.56 -7.14
C GLN A 140 15.22 15.84 -7.38
N LEU A 141 15.07 15.21 -8.54
CA LEU A 141 13.83 14.51 -8.88
C LEU A 141 13.67 13.22 -8.05
N GLU A 142 14.76 12.50 -7.73
CA GLU A 142 14.73 11.37 -6.81
C GLU A 142 14.28 11.81 -5.41
N THR A 143 14.83 12.90 -4.89
CA THR A 143 14.46 13.48 -3.60
C THR A 143 12.97 13.86 -3.55
N PHE A 144 12.50 14.58 -4.58
CA PHE A 144 11.09 14.95 -4.72
C PHE A 144 10.18 13.71 -4.81
N SER A 145 10.54 12.75 -5.64
CA SER A 145 9.75 11.54 -5.85
C SER A 145 9.70 10.65 -4.60
N ALA A 146 10.80 10.55 -3.85
CA ALA A 146 10.85 9.77 -2.62
C ALA A 146 10.01 10.40 -1.50
N SER A 147 10.14 11.71 -1.24
CA SER A 147 9.51 12.36 -0.09
C SER A 147 8.10 12.90 -0.42
N VAL A 148 7.95 13.64 -1.53
CA VAL A 148 6.70 14.34 -1.86
C VAL A 148 5.71 13.43 -2.59
N VAL A 149 6.20 12.56 -3.48
CA VAL A 149 5.35 11.61 -4.22
C VAL A 149 5.23 10.26 -3.50
N GLY A 150 6.11 9.97 -2.55
CA GLY A 150 6.04 8.75 -1.71
C GLY A 150 6.51 7.48 -2.42
N LYS A 151 7.45 7.58 -3.37
CA LYS A 151 7.90 6.46 -4.19
C LYS A 151 9.20 5.82 -3.70
N GLY A 152 9.33 4.52 -3.96
CA GLY A 152 10.60 3.82 -3.99
C GLY A 152 11.26 4.06 -5.35
N VAL A 153 12.38 4.77 -5.35
CA VAL A 153 13.04 5.22 -6.58
C VAL A 153 14.25 4.36 -6.89
N ILE A 154 14.31 3.84 -8.13
CA ILE A 154 15.49 3.24 -8.71
C ILE A 154 15.94 4.03 -9.94
N ARG A 155 17.23 3.91 -10.31
CA ARG A 155 17.76 4.49 -11.54
C ARG A 155 18.01 3.39 -12.56
N ALA A 156 17.43 3.55 -13.75
CA ALA A 156 17.58 2.62 -14.85
C ALA A 156 18.41 3.23 -15.98
N TYR A 157 19.07 2.39 -16.76
CA TYR A 157 19.68 2.83 -18.01
C TYR A 157 18.63 3.01 -19.10
N ASP A 158 18.87 3.90 -20.07
CA ASP A 158 18.02 4.11 -21.24
C ASP A 158 18.14 2.92 -22.20
N THR A 159 17.51 1.84 -21.82
CA THR A 159 17.44 0.58 -22.60
C THR A 159 15.98 0.15 -22.76
N PRO A 160 15.66 -0.62 -23.82
CA PRO A 160 14.28 -1.02 -24.06
C PRO A 160 13.60 -1.66 -22.84
N ASN A 161 12.46 -1.11 -22.44
CA ASN A 161 11.65 -1.55 -21.28
C ASN A 161 12.33 -1.33 -19.90
N PHE A 162 13.42 -0.60 -19.83
CA PHE A 162 14.17 -0.24 -18.61
C PHE A 162 14.54 -1.44 -17.75
N ILE A 163 14.23 -1.45 -16.43
CA ILE A 163 14.50 -2.59 -15.54
C ILE A 163 13.24 -3.42 -15.29
N ALA A 164 12.20 -2.81 -14.72
CA ALA A 164 11.06 -3.57 -14.20
C ALA A 164 10.25 -4.24 -15.30
N ASN A 165 9.90 -3.51 -16.36
CA ASN A 165 9.22 -4.10 -17.51
C ASN A 165 10.13 -5.11 -18.22
N ARG A 166 11.45 -4.85 -18.34
CA ARG A 166 12.38 -5.77 -18.96
C ARG A 166 12.40 -7.12 -18.25
N VAL A 167 12.71 -7.12 -16.95
CA VAL A 167 12.84 -8.34 -16.15
C VAL A 167 11.47 -8.97 -15.84
N GLY A 168 10.46 -8.16 -15.54
CA GLY A 168 9.12 -8.64 -15.19
C GLY A 168 8.41 -9.28 -16.37
N VAL A 169 8.41 -8.63 -17.54
CA VAL A 169 7.79 -9.18 -18.75
C VAL A 169 8.57 -10.38 -19.25
N ALA A 170 9.91 -10.33 -19.24
CA ALA A 170 10.72 -11.52 -19.53
C ALA A 170 10.32 -12.67 -18.60
N GLY A 171 10.23 -12.47 -17.30
CA GLY A 171 9.80 -13.49 -16.34
C GLY A 171 8.43 -14.09 -16.64
N MET A 172 7.49 -13.28 -17.12
CA MET A 172 6.19 -13.78 -17.59
C MET A 172 6.35 -14.61 -18.86
N MET A 173 7.12 -14.16 -19.84
CA MET A 173 7.36 -14.89 -21.10
C MET A 173 8.07 -16.23 -20.85
N LEU A 174 9.08 -16.24 -19.99
CA LEU A 174 9.76 -17.46 -19.56
C LEU A 174 8.77 -18.44 -18.89
N THR A 175 7.84 -17.93 -18.10
CA THR A 175 6.76 -18.73 -17.49
C THR A 175 5.83 -19.31 -18.57
N PHE A 176 5.43 -18.52 -19.58
CA PHE A 176 4.63 -19.03 -20.72
C PHE A 176 5.33 -20.18 -21.45
N ARG A 177 6.64 -20.05 -21.73
CA ARG A 177 7.41 -21.11 -22.39
C ARG A 177 7.47 -22.40 -21.57
N GLU A 178 7.64 -22.27 -20.25
CA GLU A 178 7.66 -23.46 -19.39
C GLU A 178 6.25 -24.07 -19.24
N VAL A 179 5.17 -23.27 -19.33
CA VAL A 179 3.80 -23.81 -19.43
C VAL A 179 3.59 -24.60 -20.71
N GLU A 180 4.05 -24.08 -21.87
CA GLU A 180 4.00 -24.77 -23.15
C GLU A 180 4.78 -26.09 -23.11
N ARG A 181 5.94 -26.14 -22.43
CA ARG A 181 6.76 -27.36 -22.23
C ARG A 181 6.12 -28.38 -21.30
N SER A 182 5.51 -27.91 -20.20
CA SER A 182 4.98 -28.79 -19.15
C SER A 182 3.54 -29.23 -19.37
N GLY A 183 2.75 -28.48 -20.15
CA GLY A 183 1.33 -28.73 -20.37
C GLY A 183 0.44 -28.47 -19.14
N LEU A 184 0.95 -27.78 -18.11
CA LEU A 184 0.18 -27.45 -16.90
C LEU A 184 -0.96 -26.46 -17.20
N GLY A 185 -2.11 -26.67 -16.55
CA GLY A 185 -3.24 -25.74 -16.62
C GLY A 185 -2.90 -24.37 -15.98
N TYR A 186 -3.49 -23.29 -16.50
CA TYR A 186 -3.24 -21.93 -16.03
C TYR A 186 -3.62 -21.72 -14.57
N ASP A 187 -4.64 -22.43 -14.08
CA ASP A 187 -5.09 -22.41 -12.69
C ASP A 187 -4.07 -23.04 -11.74
N ILE A 188 -3.45 -24.16 -12.12
CA ILE A 188 -2.36 -24.80 -11.36
C ILE A 188 -1.13 -23.88 -11.34
N VAL A 189 -0.78 -23.28 -12.47
CA VAL A 189 0.34 -22.36 -12.58
C VAL A 189 0.13 -21.13 -11.69
N ASP A 190 -1.06 -20.56 -11.68
CA ASP A 190 -1.36 -19.42 -10.79
C ASP A 190 -1.36 -19.83 -9.31
N ASP A 191 -1.80 -21.05 -8.97
CA ASP A 191 -1.71 -21.55 -7.59
C ASP A 191 -0.25 -21.75 -7.15
N LEU A 192 0.65 -22.15 -8.06
CA LEU A 192 2.09 -22.28 -7.82
C LEU A 192 2.81 -20.92 -7.74
N THR A 193 2.55 -20.03 -8.72
CA THR A 193 3.34 -18.80 -8.92
C THR A 193 2.86 -17.59 -8.13
N GLY A 194 1.80 -17.71 -7.34
CA GLY A 194 1.26 -16.65 -6.49
C GLY A 194 1.91 -16.59 -5.10
N LYS A 195 1.08 -16.48 -4.08
CA LYS A 195 1.51 -16.34 -2.67
C LYS A 195 2.46 -17.44 -2.19
N LYS A 196 2.34 -18.66 -2.71
CA LYS A 196 3.20 -19.79 -2.33
C LYS A 196 4.65 -19.56 -2.73
N LEU A 197 4.89 -18.82 -3.83
CA LEU A 197 6.22 -18.45 -4.31
C LEU A 197 6.63 -17.02 -3.87
N GLY A 198 5.88 -16.42 -2.92
CA GLY A 198 6.17 -15.06 -2.44
C GLY A 198 5.90 -13.96 -3.47
N ARG A 199 4.99 -14.19 -4.42
CA ARG A 199 4.58 -13.22 -5.45
C ARG A 199 3.17 -12.68 -5.17
N ALA A 200 2.73 -11.70 -5.95
CA ALA A 200 1.39 -11.13 -5.86
C ALA A 200 0.30 -12.22 -5.88
N SER A 201 -0.80 -11.99 -5.16
CA SER A 201 -1.89 -12.99 -5.08
C SER A 201 -2.60 -13.24 -6.41
N SER A 202 -2.48 -12.31 -7.36
CA SER A 202 -2.96 -12.46 -8.74
C SER A 202 -2.09 -13.42 -9.58
N ALA A 203 -0.92 -13.82 -9.07
CA ALA A 203 0.00 -14.74 -9.73
C ALA A 203 0.41 -14.32 -11.15
N THR A 204 0.45 -15.24 -12.13
CA THR A 204 0.92 -14.96 -13.49
C THR A 204 -0.22 -14.60 -14.44
N PHE A 205 -1.15 -15.53 -14.66
CA PHE A 205 -2.19 -15.38 -15.69
C PHE A 205 -3.32 -14.44 -15.29
N ARG A 206 -3.71 -14.43 -14.00
CA ARG A 206 -4.66 -13.41 -13.50
C ARG A 206 -4.06 -12.02 -13.50
N THR A 207 -2.74 -11.88 -13.31
CA THR A 207 -2.07 -10.58 -13.48
C THR A 207 -2.14 -10.13 -14.93
N ALA A 208 -1.89 -11.01 -15.89
CA ALA A 208 -2.06 -10.70 -17.31
C ALA A 208 -3.49 -10.24 -17.65
N ASP A 209 -4.50 -10.91 -17.10
CA ASP A 209 -5.91 -10.52 -17.28
C ASP A 209 -6.25 -9.15 -16.64
N VAL A 210 -5.64 -8.80 -15.50
CA VAL A 210 -5.81 -7.52 -14.82
C VAL A 210 -5.17 -6.38 -15.59
N VAL A 211 -3.92 -6.58 -16.06
CA VAL A 211 -3.18 -5.60 -16.87
C VAL A 211 -3.88 -5.35 -18.21
N GLY A 212 -4.48 -6.38 -18.76
CA GLY A 212 -5.08 -6.40 -20.08
C GLY A 212 -4.15 -7.02 -21.12
N LEU A 213 -4.66 -8.03 -21.82
CA LEU A 213 -3.87 -8.84 -22.75
C LEU A 213 -3.38 -8.05 -23.98
N ASP A 214 -4.12 -7.04 -24.42
CA ASP A 214 -3.69 -6.11 -25.47
C ASP A 214 -2.54 -5.21 -25.01
N THR A 215 -2.59 -4.71 -23.79
CA THR A 215 -1.49 -3.94 -23.17
C THR A 215 -0.25 -4.81 -23.03
N MET A 216 -0.42 -6.04 -22.54
CA MET A 216 0.66 -7.02 -22.43
C MET A 216 1.29 -7.34 -23.79
N ALA A 217 0.48 -7.57 -24.83
CA ALA A 217 0.96 -7.81 -26.18
C ALA A 217 1.77 -6.63 -26.73
N HIS A 218 1.35 -5.40 -26.44
CA HIS A 218 2.11 -4.21 -26.81
C HIS A 218 3.49 -4.15 -26.14
N VAL A 219 3.55 -4.42 -24.84
CA VAL A 219 4.83 -4.43 -24.09
C VAL A 219 5.75 -5.56 -24.57
N ILE A 220 5.19 -6.75 -24.85
CA ILE A 220 5.94 -7.86 -25.47
C ILE A 220 6.52 -7.44 -26.81
N LYS A 221 5.73 -6.79 -27.67
CA LYS A 221 6.19 -6.31 -28.97
C LYS A 221 7.29 -5.25 -28.84
N THR A 222 7.20 -4.37 -27.85
CA THR A 222 8.26 -3.40 -27.54
C THR A 222 9.54 -4.12 -27.12
N LEU A 223 9.44 -5.15 -26.28
CA LEU A 223 10.57 -5.99 -25.88
C LEU A 223 11.19 -6.70 -27.09
N GLN A 224 10.39 -7.35 -27.93
CA GLN A 224 10.87 -8.04 -29.16
C GLN A 224 11.61 -7.09 -30.09
N ASN A 225 11.09 -5.89 -30.31
CA ASN A 225 11.69 -4.92 -31.22
C ASN A 225 12.97 -4.31 -30.67
N GLY A 226 13.01 -4.03 -29.38
CA GLY A 226 14.11 -3.36 -28.71
C GLY A 226 15.22 -4.30 -28.20
N ALA A 227 14.92 -5.58 -28.02
CA ALA A 227 15.82 -6.58 -27.46
C ALA A 227 16.11 -7.72 -28.46
N ARG A 228 16.32 -7.39 -29.73
CA ARG A 228 16.59 -8.40 -30.80
C ARG A 228 17.86 -9.18 -30.55
N ASP A 229 18.88 -8.54 -29.98
CA ASP A 229 20.16 -9.17 -29.68
C ASP A 229 20.22 -9.77 -28.26
N ASP A 230 19.07 -9.82 -27.57
CA ASP A 230 18.97 -10.44 -26.24
C ASP A 230 19.15 -11.96 -26.37
N VAL A 231 19.98 -12.51 -25.51
CA VAL A 231 20.28 -13.96 -25.51
C VAL A 231 19.05 -14.83 -25.18
N PHE A 232 17.94 -14.24 -24.77
CA PHE A 232 16.64 -14.87 -24.59
C PHE A 232 15.60 -14.47 -25.64
N SER A 233 15.99 -13.78 -26.71
CA SER A 233 15.08 -13.26 -27.75
C SER A 233 14.10 -14.32 -28.29
N ALA A 234 14.54 -15.54 -28.46
CA ALA A 234 13.69 -16.67 -28.90
C ALA A 234 12.55 -16.99 -27.89
N ALA A 235 12.77 -16.73 -26.60
CA ALA A 235 11.74 -16.94 -25.57
C ALA A 235 10.67 -15.84 -25.57
N PHE A 236 10.92 -14.71 -26.22
CA PHE A 236 10.02 -13.55 -26.22
C PHE A 236 8.99 -13.56 -27.36
N GLU A 237 8.96 -14.57 -28.21
CA GLU A 237 7.91 -14.72 -29.24
C GLU A 237 6.53 -14.71 -28.56
N THR A 238 5.54 -14.06 -29.21
CA THR A 238 4.19 -13.98 -28.65
C THR A 238 3.57 -15.38 -28.51
N PRO A 239 3.11 -15.80 -27.32
CA PRO A 239 2.52 -17.12 -27.13
C PRO A 239 1.27 -17.32 -28.00
N ALA A 240 1.10 -18.50 -28.60
CA ALA A 240 -0.06 -18.80 -29.43
C ALA A 240 -1.40 -18.62 -28.67
N ALA A 241 -1.44 -18.97 -27.38
CA ALA A 241 -2.61 -18.77 -26.54
C ALA A 241 -2.99 -17.28 -26.40
N LEU A 242 -2.00 -16.41 -26.25
CA LEU A 242 -2.24 -14.96 -26.18
C LEU A 242 -2.77 -14.42 -27.51
N THR A 243 -2.16 -14.80 -28.64
CA THR A 243 -2.63 -14.42 -29.99
C THR A 243 -4.08 -14.82 -30.19
N LYS A 244 -4.44 -16.06 -29.86
CA LYS A 244 -5.80 -16.58 -29.99
C LYS A 244 -6.82 -15.83 -29.12
N LEU A 245 -6.46 -15.49 -27.87
CA LEU A 245 -7.31 -14.69 -26.99
C LEU A 245 -7.54 -13.27 -27.53
N LEU A 246 -6.51 -12.65 -28.09
CA LEU A 246 -6.62 -11.33 -28.72
C LEU A 246 -7.53 -11.36 -29.97
N GLU A 247 -7.40 -12.36 -30.83
CA GLU A 247 -8.26 -12.57 -32.00
C GLU A 247 -9.72 -12.78 -31.61
N MET A 248 -9.99 -13.43 -30.47
CA MET A 248 -11.33 -13.62 -29.91
C MET A 248 -11.89 -12.35 -29.25
N GLY A 249 -11.13 -11.26 -29.14
CA GLY A 249 -11.54 -10.03 -28.41
C GLY A 249 -11.55 -10.20 -26.89
N ASN A 250 -10.88 -11.22 -26.36
CA ASN A 250 -10.80 -11.53 -24.94
C ASN A 250 -9.57 -10.85 -24.32
N PHE A 251 -9.72 -9.58 -23.90
CA PHE A 251 -8.62 -8.76 -23.42
C PHE A 251 -8.43 -8.78 -21.88
N GLY A 252 -8.98 -9.77 -21.19
CA GLY A 252 -8.89 -9.90 -19.74
C GLY A 252 -10.09 -9.28 -19.01
N GLN A 253 -9.87 -8.71 -17.82
CA GLN A 253 -10.95 -8.21 -16.96
C GLN A 253 -11.84 -7.16 -17.63
N LYS A 254 -11.29 -6.28 -18.46
CA LYS A 254 -12.04 -5.23 -19.15
C LYS A 254 -13.08 -5.76 -20.13
N THR A 255 -12.86 -6.95 -20.69
CA THR A 255 -13.81 -7.67 -21.56
C THR A 255 -14.49 -8.83 -20.84
N LYS A 256 -14.24 -9.00 -19.54
CA LYS A 256 -14.75 -10.09 -18.70
C LYS A 256 -14.29 -11.48 -19.11
N ALA A 257 -13.32 -11.59 -19.98
CA ALA A 257 -12.73 -12.83 -20.47
C ALA A 257 -11.26 -12.60 -20.87
N GLY A 258 -10.39 -13.51 -20.51
CA GLY A 258 -8.97 -13.56 -20.82
C GLY A 258 -8.47 -14.99 -20.64
N PHE A 259 -7.35 -15.22 -19.95
CA PHE A 259 -6.96 -16.57 -19.54
C PHE A 259 -8.00 -17.20 -18.61
N PHE A 260 -8.70 -16.36 -17.85
CA PHE A 260 -9.83 -16.76 -17.02
C PHE A 260 -11.10 -16.01 -17.41
N LYS A 261 -12.25 -16.71 -17.23
CA LYS A 261 -13.58 -16.17 -17.46
C LYS A 261 -14.49 -16.58 -16.32
N LYS A 262 -15.28 -15.63 -15.80
CA LYS A 262 -16.29 -15.92 -14.77
C LYS A 262 -17.65 -16.08 -15.41
N VAL A 263 -18.31 -17.21 -15.14
CA VAL A 263 -19.67 -17.52 -15.60
C VAL A 263 -20.52 -17.86 -14.37
N GLY A 264 -21.41 -16.97 -13.99
CA GLY A 264 -22.18 -17.10 -12.75
C GLY A 264 -21.28 -17.15 -11.52
N LYS A 265 -21.25 -18.29 -10.81
CA LYS A 265 -20.37 -18.53 -9.66
C LYS A 265 -19.06 -19.23 -10.04
N ASP A 266 -18.98 -19.80 -11.23
CA ASP A 266 -17.87 -20.64 -11.68
C ASP A 266 -16.78 -19.79 -12.37
N ILE A 267 -15.53 -20.22 -12.18
CA ILE A 267 -14.37 -19.68 -12.90
C ILE A 267 -13.93 -20.72 -13.88
N LEU A 268 -13.82 -20.31 -15.14
CA LEU A 268 -13.31 -21.14 -16.24
C LEU A 268 -11.91 -20.63 -16.62
N GLN A 269 -11.07 -21.54 -17.16
CA GLN A 269 -9.77 -21.22 -17.74
C GLN A 269 -9.78 -21.52 -19.25
N PHE A 270 -9.02 -20.75 -20.01
CA PHE A 270 -8.84 -20.97 -21.44
C PHE A 270 -8.02 -22.22 -21.69
N ASN A 271 -8.48 -23.07 -22.60
CA ASN A 271 -7.71 -24.20 -23.11
C ASN A 271 -7.13 -23.83 -24.50
N ALA A 272 -5.82 -23.62 -24.55
CA ALA A 272 -5.16 -23.20 -25.79
C ALA A 272 -5.26 -24.22 -26.91
N ALA A 273 -5.33 -25.53 -26.59
CA ALA A 273 -5.39 -26.59 -27.60
C ALA A 273 -6.75 -26.62 -28.31
N THR A 274 -7.85 -26.54 -27.55
CA THR A 274 -9.21 -26.58 -28.10
C THR A 274 -9.77 -25.21 -28.46
N GLY A 275 -9.26 -24.12 -27.84
CA GLY A 275 -9.79 -22.76 -27.97
C GLY A 275 -11.06 -22.51 -27.16
N GLU A 276 -11.40 -23.40 -26.26
CA GLU A 276 -12.59 -23.34 -25.43
C GLU A 276 -12.26 -23.02 -23.95
N TYR A 277 -13.27 -22.61 -23.19
CA TYR A 277 -13.15 -22.42 -21.76
C TYR A 277 -13.58 -23.68 -21.02
N VAL A 278 -12.70 -24.21 -20.18
CA VAL A 278 -12.95 -25.40 -19.34
C VAL A 278 -12.95 -25.02 -17.86
N ALA A 279 -13.50 -25.89 -16.99
CA ALA A 279 -13.53 -25.65 -15.57
C ALA A 279 -12.12 -25.37 -15.00
N ALA A 280 -11.99 -24.31 -14.19
CA ALA A 280 -10.80 -24.00 -13.41
C ALA A 280 -11.01 -24.43 -11.95
N GLY A 281 -9.93 -24.54 -11.19
CA GLY A 281 -9.96 -24.86 -9.75
C GLY A 281 -8.91 -25.88 -9.35
N GLY A 282 -8.04 -26.25 -10.32
CA GLY A 282 -6.85 -27.05 -10.05
C GLY A 282 -5.96 -26.41 -8.98
N LYS A 283 -5.36 -27.25 -8.16
CA LYS A 283 -4.43 -26.85 -7.11
C LYS A 283 -3.12 -27.61 -7.30
N CYS A 284 -2.04 -27.02 -6.82
CA CYS A 284 -0.75 -27.72 -6.83
C CYS A 284 -0.82 -28.97 -5.93
N ASP A 285 -0.01 -29.96 -6.28
CA ASP A 285 0.12 -31.20 -5.52
C ASP A 285 0.55 -30.91 -4.10
N LYS A 286 0.05 -31.72 -3.13
CA LYS A 286 0.37 -31.54 -1.72
C LYS A 286 1.88 -31.61 -1.45
N GLU A 287 2.59 -32.55 -2.11
CA GLU A 287 4.04 -32.66 -2.03
C GLU A 287 4.74 -31.35 -2.42
N VAL A 288 4.35 -30.74 -3.54
CA VAL A 288 4.93 -29.47 -4.01
C VAL A 288 4.57 -28.33 -3.07
N ALA A 289 3.35 -28.29 -2.57
CA ALA A 289 2.95 -27.29 -1.57
C ALA A 289 3.81 -27.36 -0.29
N GLU A 290 4.21 -28.56 0.16
CA GLU A 290 5.10 -28.71 1.31
C GLU A 290 6.55 -28.32 0.96
N ILE A 291 7.05 -28.63 -0.25
CA ILE A 291 8.35 -28.16 -0.71
C ILE A 291 8.40 -26.62 -0.71
N LEU A 292 7.35 -25.95 -1.17
CA LEU A 292 7.30 -24.48 -1.25
C LEU A 292 7.31 -23.77 0.13
N LYS A 293 7.02 -24.46 1.22
CA LYS A 293 7.09 -23.91 2.59
C LYS A 293 8.49 -23.96 3.18
N LYS A 294 9.40 -24.75 2.62
CA LYS A 294 10.77 -24.93 3.16
C LYS A 294 11.59 -23.62 3.07
N PRO A 295 12.65 -23.49 3.89
CA PRO A 295 13.68 -22.45 3.72
C PRO A 295 14.26 -22.45 2.30
N ALA A 296 14.75 -21.32 1.81
CA ALA A 296 15.11 -21.12 0.40
C ALA A 296 16.10 -22.19 -0.11
N ALA A 297 17.18 -22.49 0.63
CA ALA A 297 18.18 -23.48 0.22
C ALA A 297 17.58 -24.90 0.07
N GLU A 298 16.83 -25.36 1.07
CA GLU A 298 16.17 -26.66 1.03
C GLU A 298 15.06 -26.72 -0.05
N ARG A 299 14.33 -25.61 -0.21
CA ARG A 299 13.27 -25.48 -1.20
C ARG A 299 13.80 -25.64 -2.62
N LEU A 300 14.85 -24.86 -2.99
CA LEU A 300 15.39 -24.92 -4.35
C LEU A 300 16.02 -26.28 -4.65
N LYS A 301 16.73 -26.87 -3.67
CA LYS A 301 17.26 -28.22 -3.78
C LYS A 301 16.15 -29.25 -4.02
N ALA A 302 15.09 -29.23 -3.20
CA ALA A 302 14.00 -30.18 -3.32
C ALA A 302 13.21 -30.01 -4.63
N LEU A 303 12.99 -28.76 -5.10
CA LEU A 303 12.37 -28.51 -6.40
C LEU A 303 13.18 -29.08 -7.56
N ARG A 304 14.51 -28.91 -7.53
CA ARG A 304 15.41 -29.39 -8.58
C ARG A 304 15.52 -30.92 -8.61
N GLU A 305 15.56 -31.57 -7.46
CA GLU A 305 15.74 -33.03 -7.31
C GLU A 305 14.43 -33.81 -7.44
N SER A 306 13.27 -33.17 -7.31
CA SER A 306 11.96 -33.78 -7.43
C SER A 306 11.69 -34.26 -8.87
N THR A 307 11.03 -35.42 -9.01
CA THR A 307 10.51 -35.92 -10.28
C THR A 307 9.10 -35.44 -10.59
N ASN A 308 8.47 -34.72 -9.66
CA ASN A 308 7.12 -34.16 -9.84
C ASN A 308 7.13 -33.06 -10.91
N PRO A 309 6.28 -33.13 -11.95
CA PRO A 309 6.27 -32.14 -13.03
C PRO A 309 6.03 -30.71 -12.57
N GLN A 310 5.21 -30.50 -11.53
CA GLN A 310 4.94 -29.17 -10.98
C GLN A 310 6.17 -28.61 -10.22
N ALA A 311 6.92 -29.44 -9.51
CA ALA A 311 8.17 -29.04 -8.87
C ALA A 311 9.24 -28.68 -9.91
N GLN A 312 9.36 -29.50 -10.96
CA GLN A 312 10.26 -29.22 -12.09
C GLN A 312 9.90 -27.94 -12.83
N PHE A 313 8.61 -27.66 -13.01
CA PHE A 313 8.13 -26.39 -13.56
C PHE A 313 8.55 -25.20 -12.71
N VAL A 314 8.37 -25.26 -11.39
CA VAL A 314 8.78 -24.16 -10.49
C VAL A 314 10.28 -23.95 -10.51
N TRP A 315 11.08 -25.04 -10.51
CA TRP A 315 12.53 -24.93 -10.66
C TRP A 315 12.90 -24.26 -11.99
N ALA A 316 12.28 -24.67 -13.09
CA ALA A 316 12.57 -24.13 -14.41
C ALA A 316 12.32 -22.62 -14.52
N ILE A 317 11.19 -22.13 -14.00
CA ILE A 317 10.90 -20.68 -14.03
C ILE A 317 11.84 -19.87 -13.13
N LEU A 318 12.24 -20.40 -11.97
CA LEU A 318 13.20 -19.76 -11.09
C LEU A 318 14.60 -19.73 -11.72
N ARG A 319 15.08 -20.87 -12.22
CA ARG A 319 16.35 -20.99 -12.94
C ARG A 319 16.44 -19.98 -14.09
N ASN A 320 15.43 -19.94 -14.96
CA ASN A 320 15.41 -19.02 -16.09
C ASN A 320 15.36 -17.55 -15.64
N GLY A 321 14.64 -17.25 -14.55
CA GLY A 321 14.60 -15.91 -13.94
C GLY A 321 15.96 -15.47 -13.37
N PHE A 322 16.68 -16.35 -12.68
CA PHE A 322 18.04 -16.08 -12.20
C PHE A 322 19.02 -15.87 -13.35
N HIS A 323 18.95 -16.75 -14.35
CA HIS A 323 19.79 -16.66 -15.53
C HIS A 323 19.56 -15.32 -16.26
N TYR A 324 18.30 -14.95 -16.53
CA TYR A 324 17.97 -13.68 -17.18
C TYR A 324 18.46 -12.47 -16.40
N ALA A 325 18.21 -12.43 -15.09
CA ALA A 325 18.68 -11.34 -14.23
C ALA A 325 20.22 -11.19 -14.29
N ALA A 326 20.96 -12.31 -14.27
CA ALA A 326 22.41 -12.28 -14.31
C ALA A 326 22.97 -11.74 -15.64
N VAL A 327 22.44 -12.21 -16.77
CA VAL A 327 22.96 -11.82 -18.11
C VAL A 327 22.55 -10.41 -18.52
N THR A 328 21.48 -9.85 -17.92
CA THR A 328 21.00 -8.49 -18.24
C THR A 328 21.48 -7.41 -17.29
N LEU A 329 21.92 -7.75 -16.07
CA LEU A 329 22.25 -6.79 -15.02
C LEU A 329 23.15 -5.65 -15.51
N GLU A 330 24.25 -5.96 -16.20
CA GLU A 330 25.23 -4.95 -16.64
C GLU A 330 24.63 -3.94 -17.62
N SER A 331 23.68 -4.38 -18.45
CA SER A 331 23.12 -3.56 -19.52
C SER A 331 21.92 -2.69 -19.08
N ILE A 332 21.19 -3.07 -18.01
CA ILE A 332 19.92 -2.42 -17.67
C ILE A 332 19.96 -1.64 -16.35
N ALA A 333 20.85 -1.99 -15.42
CA ALA A 333 20.84 -1.46 -14.05
C ALA A 333 22.25 -1.12 -13.55
N GLU A 334 22.32 -0.18 -12.60
CA GLU A 334 23.56 0.17 -11.93
C GLU A 334 24.07 -0.98 -11.06
N SER A 335 23.15 -1.64 -10.34
CA SER A 335 23.47 -2.72 -9.41
C SER A 335 22.35 -3.75 -9.29
N ALA A 336 22.69 -4.91 -8.74
CA ALA A 336 21.74 -6.00 -8.47
C ALA A 336 20.53 -5.56 -7.63
N ARG A 337 20.73 -4.60 -6.72
CA ARG A 337 19.66 -4.02 -5.87
C ARG A 337 18.55 -3.40 -6.70
N ASP A 338 18.87 -2.75 -7.80
CA ASP A 338 17.87 -2.05 -8.62
C ASP A 338 16.94 -3.07 -9.30
N ILE A 339 17.45 -4.23 -9.72
CA ILE A 339 16.62 -5.34 -10.23
C ILE A 339 15.73 -5.92 -9.13
N ASP A 340 16.28 -6.17 -7.94
CA ASP A 340 15.51 -6.76 -6.85
C ASP A 340 14.38 -5.82 -6.38
N PHE A 341 14.66 -4.54 -6.21
CA PHE A 341 13.64 -3.56 -5.88
C PHE A 341 12.62 -3.37 -7.00
N ALA A 342 13.02 -3.42 -8.27
CA ALA A 342 12.10 -3.38 -9.39
C ALA A 342 11.06 -4.52 -9.31
N MET A 343 11.49 -5.72 -8.96
CA MET A 343 10.59 -6.88 -8.81
C MET A 343 9.74 -6.80 -7.54
N ARG A 344 10.30 -6.31 -6.43
CA ARG A 344 9.57 -6.14 -5.16
C ARG A 344 8.50 -5.06 -5.28
N TRP A 345 8.86 -3.86 -5.71
CA TRP A 345 8.00 -2.68 -5.73
C TRP A 345 7.11 -2.57 -6.95
N GLY A 346 7.54 -3.15 -8.09
CA GLY A 346 6.80 -3.10 -9.36
C GLY A 346 5.94 -4.34 -9.63
N PHE A 347 6.32 -5.52 -9.11
CA PHE A 347 5.61 -6.77 -9.35
C PHE A 347 5.12 -7.46 -8.05
N GLY A 348 5.30 -6.84 -6.89
CA GLY A 348 4.81 -7.34 -5.61
C GLY A 348 5.48 -8.63 -5.14
N ALA A 349 6.71 -8.90 -5.58
CA ALA A 349 7.51 -10.00 -5.08
C ALA A 349 8.02 -9.68 -3.67
N LYS A 350 8.07 -10.69 -2.78
CA LYS A 350 8.67 -10.53 -1.44
C LYS A 350 10.18 -10.37 -1.51
N GLN A 351 10.82 -11.03 -2.47
CA GLN A 351 12.25 -10.99 -2.75
C GLN A 351 12.46 -10.85 -4.25
N GLY A 352 13.50 -10.13 -4.63
CA GLY A 352 13.95 -10.12 -6.00
C GLY A 352 14.71 -11.40 -6.38
N PRO A 353 15.06 -11.56 -7.66
CA PRO A 353 15.74 -12.77 -8.13
C PRO A 353 17.10 -12.99 -7.46
N PHE A 354 17.89 -11.95 -7.26
CA PHE A 354 19.19 -12.07 -6.63
C PHE A 354 19.10 -12.31 -5.13
N GLU A 355 18.15 -11.70 -4.43
CA GLU A 355 17.90 -11.97 -3.01
C GLU A 355 17.56 -13.45 -2.78
N LEU A 356 16.63 -14.00 -3.59
CA LEU A 356 16.25 -15.41 -3.48
C LEU A 356 17.40 -16.35 -3.82
N TRP A 357 18.20 -16.03 -4.84
CA TRP A 357 19.38 -16.79 -5.22
C TRP A 357 20.42 -16.80 -4.10
N GLN A 358 20.75 -15.63 -3.56
CA GLN A 358 21.73 -15.50 -2.48
C GLN A 358 21.28 -16.22 -1.20
N GLU A 359 20.00 -16.10 -0.80
CA GLU A 359 19.43 -16.80 0.35
C GLU A 359 19.49 -18.32 0.18
N ALA A 360 19.31 -18.80 -1.03
CA ALA A 360 19.34 -20.23 -1.33
C ALA A 360 20.76 -20.82 -1.44
N GLY A 361 21.79 -19.97 -1.39
CA GLY A 361 23.20 -20.38 -1.52
C GLY A 361 23.76 -20.07 -2.90
N TRP A 362 24.42 -18.92 -3.01
CA TRP A 362 24.88 -18.32 -4.26
C TRP A 362 25.62 -19.29 -5.17
N LYS A 363 26.73 -19.88 -4.67
CA LYS A 363 27.60 -20.77 -5.45
C LYS A 363 26.87 -22.02 -5.93
N GLN A 364 26.16 -22.68 -5.03
CA GLN A 364 25.47 -23.94 -5.35
C GLN A 364 24.38 -23.74 -6.41
N VAL A 365 23.59 -22.64 -6.28
CA VAL A 365 22.55 -22.33 -7.28
C VAL A 365 23.17 -21.93 -8.62
N ALA A 366 24.30 -21.18 -8.61
CA ALA A 366 25.03 -20.86 -9.84
C ALA A 366 25.48 -22.11 -10.59
N GLU A 367 26.07 -23.10 -9.86
CA GLU A 367 26.47 -24.38 -10.43
C GLU A 367 25.27 -25.16 -11.01
N TRP A 368 24.13 -25.15 -10.32
CA TRP A 368 22.92 -25.81 -10.82
C TRP A 368 22.37 -25.16 -12.07
N VAL A 369 22.33 -23.81 -12.10
CA VAL A 369 21.87 -23.07 -13.28
C VAL A 369 22.79 -23.31 -14.47
N GLN A 370 24.11 -23.24 -14.27
CA GLN A 370 25.09 -23.48 -15.34
C GLN A 370 24.99 -24.92 -15.87
N ALA A 371 24.89 -25.92 -14.99
CA ALA A 371 24.73 -27.32 -15.38
C ALA A 371 23.45 -27.55 -16.20
N ASP A 372 22.36 -26.87 -15.89
CA ASP A 372 21.12 -26.96 -16.66
C ASP A 372 21.22 -26.21 -18.01
N ILE A 373 22.02 -25.13 -18.10
CA ILE A 373 22.35 -24.45 -19.36
C ILE A 373 23.14 -25.41 -20.27
N ASP A 374 24.20 -26.00 -19.73
CA ASP A 374 25.09 -26.93 -20.45
C ASP A 374 24.34 -28.20 -20.94
N ALA A 375 23.34 -28.63 -20.14
CA ALA A 375 22.46 -29.76 -20.50
C ALA A 375 21.32 -29.38 -21.45
N GLY A 376 21.23 -28.14 -21.95
CA GLY A 376 20.17 -27.66 -22.84
C GLY A 376 18.76 -27.59 -22.24
N LYS A 377 18.66 -27.58 -20.92
CA LYS A 377 17.37 -27.48 -20.20
C LYS A 377 16.89 -26.02 -20.07
N ALA A 378 17.81 -25.06 -20.07
CA ALA A 378 17.48 -23.63 -19.97
C ALA A 378 16.85 -23.13 -21.30
N LEU A 379 16.20 -21.97 -21.22
CA LEU A 379 15.58 -21.31 -22.39
C LEU A 379 16.59 -20.52 -23.24
N SER A 380 17.79 -20.28 -22.70
CA SER A 380 18.93 -19.70 -23.42
C SER A 380 20.18 -20.57 -23.19
N SER A 381 21.03 -20.64 -24.20
CA SER A 381 22.33 -21.33 -24.12
C SER A 381 23.48 -20.41 -23.70
N ALA A 382 23.21 -19.13 -23.48
CA ALA A 382 24.22 -18.19 -23.01
C ALA A 382 24.73 -18.62 -21.61
N PRO A 383 26.07 -18.68 -21.38
CA PRO A 383 26.59 -19.01 -20.08
C PRO A 383 26.28 -17.91 -19.06
N LEU A 384 26.30 -18.27 -17.78
CA LEU A 384 26.28 -17.26 -16.73
C LEU A 384 27.52 -16.35 -16.85
N PRO A 385 27.40 -15.05 -16.54
CA PRO A 385 28.54 -14.12 -16.60
C PRO A 385 29.68 -14.55 -15.66
N ALA A 386 30.93 -14.32 -16.06
CA ALA A 386 32.12 -14.73 -15.31
C ALA A 386 32.14 -14.23 -13.85
N TRP A 387 31.59 -13.03 -13.60
CA TRP A 387 31.49 -12.46 -12.25
C TRP A 387 30.64 -13.28 -11.28
N VAL A 388 29.77 -14.18 -11.78
CA VAL A 388 28.98 -15.09 -10.93
C VAL A 388 29.89 -16.11 -10.23
N PHE A 389 31.03 -16.48 -10.82
CA PHE A 389 31.95 -17.52 -10.39
C PHE A 389 33.29 -16.99 -9.87
N ASP A 390 33.42 -15.71 -9.58
CA ASP A 390 34.69 -15.08 -9.15
C ASP A 390 35.03 -15.30 -7.68
N GLY A 391 34.30 -16.17 -6.99
CA GLY A 391 34.51 -16.53 -5.60
C GLY A 391 33.61 -15.78 -4.62
N ARG A 392 32.72 -14.91 -5.10
CA ARG A 392 31.75 -14.23 -4.25
C ARG A 392 30.70 -15.16 -3.65
N GLU A 393 30.17 -14.79 -2.50
CA GLU A 393 29.08 -15.51 -1.82
C GLU A 393 27.69 -14.90 -2.09
N GLY A 394 27.63 -13.83 -2.86
CA GLY A 394 26.40 -13.13 -3.22
C GLY A 394 26.64 -11.77 -3.86
N VAL A 395 25.57 -11.12 -4.25
CA VAL A 395 25.59 -9.78 -4.88
C VAL A 395 25.21 -8.65 -3.93
N HIS A 396 24.74 -8.98 -2.73
CA HIS A 396 24.42 -8.01 -1.67
C HIS A 396 25.25 -8.27 -0.44
N THR A 397 25.90 -7.24 0.03
CA THR A 397 26.79 -7.28 1.22
C THR A 397 26.57 -6.04 2.08
N SER A 398 27.23 -5.98 3.22
CA SER A 398 27.27 -4.78 4.06
C SER A 398 27.88 -3.55 3.36
N GLU A 399 28.71 -3.75 2.33
CA GLU A 399 29.34 -2.68 1.55
C GLU A 399 28.43 -2.13 0.43
N GLY A 400 27.39 -2.89 0.05
CA GLY A 400 26.47 -2.52 -1.01
C GLY A 400 26.05 -3.68 -1.90
N SER A 401 25.63 -3.36 -3.11
CA SER A 401 25.17 -4.33 -4.11
C SER A 401 26.11 -4.35 -5.31
N TRP A 402 26.32 -5.53 -5.87
CA TRP A 402 27.22 -5.74 -6.98
C TRP A 402 26.81 -4.96 -8.22
N SER A 403 27.77 -4.26 -8.82
CA SER A 403 27.67 -3.59 -10.10
C SER A 403 28.70 -4.19 -11.06
N PRO A 404 28.29 -4.96 -12.08
CA PRO A 404 29.23 -5.50 -13.06
C PRO A 404 29.98 -4.42 -13.81
N LYS A 405 29.31 -3.33 -14.19
CA LYS A 405 29.90 -2.20 -14.90
C LYS A 405 30.96 -1.47 -14.09
N ALA A 406 30.76 -1.33 -12.77
CA ALA A 406 31.73 -0.72 -11.89
C ALA A 406 32.81 -1.70 -11.38
N GLY A 407 32.60 -3.02 -11.53
CA GLY A 407 33.47 -4.07 -11.03
C GLY A 407 33.61 -4.09 -9.50
N LYS A 408 32.59 -3.60 -8.77
CA LYS A 408 32.60 -3.49 -7.30
C LYS A 408 31.20 -3.49 -6.69
N TYR A 409 31.12 -3.62 -5.38
CA TYR A 409 29.91 -3.36 -4.62
C TYR A 409 29.64 -1.84 -4.55
N VAL A 410 28.42 -1.43 -4.89
CA VAL A 410 28.01 -0.02 -4.89
C VAL A 410 27.10 0.21 -3.68
N PRO A 411 27.43 1.15 -2.79
CA PRO A 411 26.63 1.46 -1.62
C PRO A 411 25.26 2.07 -2.00
N VAL A 412 24.36 2.15 -1.06
CA VAL A 412 23.12 2.93 -1.21
C VAL A 412 23.46 4.39 -1.40
N ARG A 413 22.76 5.09 -2.30
CA ARG A 413 22.96 6.54 -2.51
C ARG A 413 22.72 7.32 -1.23
N ASP A 414 23.66 8.19 -0.86
CA ASP A 414 23.60 9.04 0.34
C ASP A 414 22.94 10.40 -0.01
N LEU A 415 21.62 10.36 -0.32
CA LEU A 415 20.85 11.58 -0.47
C LEU A 415 20.24 12.00 0.88
N PRO A 416 20.14 13.31 1.17
CA PRO A 416 19.58 13.79 2.44
C PRO A 416 18.19 13.27 2.75
N VAL A 417 17.37 13.02 1.74
CA VAL A 417 16.02 12.45 1.89
C VAL A 417 16.05 11.08 2.56
N TYR A 418 17.04 10.26 2.30
CA TYR A 418 17.15 8.91 2.87
C TYR A 418 17.58 8.89 4.34
N LYS A 419 18.17 9.97 4.85
CA LYS A 419 18.47 10.14 6.29
C LYS A 419 17.21 10.30 7.14
N ARG A 420 16.07 10.61 6.51
CA ARG A 420 14.75 10.67 7.15
C ARG A 420 14.07 9.29 7.23
N GLN A 421 14.60 8.28 6.53
CA GLN A 421 14.05 6.93 6.45
C GLN A 421 14.89 5.99 7.33
N TYR A 422 14.69 6.07 8.65
CA TYR A 422 15.51 5.33 9.63
C TYR A 422 15.55 3.82 9.39
N PHE A 423 14.45 3.24 8.91
CA PHE A 423 14.29 1.80 8.68
C PHE A 423 13.76 1.55 7.26
N ARG A 424 14.43 2.14 6.29
CA ARG A 424 14.13 1.95 4.87
C ARG A 424 14.22 0.48 4.48
N GLU A 425 13.34 0.05 3.58
CA GLU A 425 13.46 -1.27 2.98
C GLU A 425 14.85 -1.50 2.39
N SER A 426 15.42 -2.66 2.68
CA SER A 426 16.76 -3.05 2.26
C SER A 426 16.74 -4.40 1.58
N VAL A 427 17.81 -4.73 0.85
CA VAL A 427 18.01 -6.05 0.28
C VAL A 427 18.71 -6.97 1.28
N LEU A 428 18.54 -8.26 1.09
CA LEU A 428 19.20 -9.30 1.88
C LEU A 428 20.72 -9.08 1.89
N GLY A 429 21.36 -9.24 3.06
CA GLY A 429 22.82 -9.07 3.21
C GLY A 429 23.29 -7.64 3.40
N SER A 430 22.42 -6.64 3.25
CA SER A 430 22.77 -5.25 3.56
C SER A 430 22.89 -5.03 5.07
N ASN A 431 23.68 -4.03 5.46
CA ASN A 431 23.83 -3.61 6.86
C ASN A 431 22.79 -2.52 7.22
N ALA A 432 21.52 -2.72 6.81
CA ALA A 432 20.47 -1.77 7.11
C ALA A 432 20.01 -1.88 8.57
N PRO A 433 19.70 -0.75 9.22
CA PRO A 433 19.14 -0.77 10.56
C PRO A 433 17.81 -1.55 10.61
N ASN A 434 17.63 -2.36 11.66
CA ASN A 434 16.40 -3.09 11.95
C ASN A 434 15.79 -2.52 13.23
N ALA A 435 14.53 -2.09 13.16
CA ALA A 435 13.84 -1.50 14.31
C ALA A 435 13.75 -2.46 15.51
N ALA A 436 13.73 -3.79 15.29
CA ALA A 436 13.67 -4.76 16.37
C ALA A 436 14.93 -4.77 17.25
N THR A 437 16.07 -4.33 16.72
CA THR A 437 17.37 -4.33 17.43
C THR A 437 17.98 -2.94 17.58
N ALA A 438 17.44 -1.94 16.89
CA ALA A 438 17.95 -0.57 16.92
C ALA A 438 17.66 0.14 18.23
N GLY A 439 18.46 1.17 18.53
CA GLY A 439 18.29 2.02 19.69
C GLY A 439 18.48 1.31 21.02
N LYS A 440 18.04 1.96 22.09
CA LYS A 440 18.13 1.45 23.46
C LYS A 440 16.75 0.97 23.93
N THR A 441 16.64 -0.29 24.28
CA THR A 441 15.41 -0.84 24.87
C THR A 441 15.27 -0.36 26.32
N LEU A 442 14.11 0.21 26.64
CA LEU A 442 13.74 0.69 27.96
C LEU A 442 12.91 -0.35 28.73
N PHE A 443 12.05 -1.07 28.00
CA PHE A 443 11.24 -2.17 28.50
C PHE A 443 10.83 -3.05 27.31
N GLU A 444 10.73 -4.35 27.55
CA GLU A 444 10.23 -5.27 26.52
C GLU A 444 9.59 -6.49 27.16
N ASP A 445 8.46 -6.92 26.60
CA ASP A 445 7.79 -8.17 26.92
C ASP A 445 7.29 -8.89 25.64
N ALA A 446 6.38 -9.86 25.79
CA ALA A 446 5.79 -10.56 24.65
C ALA A 446 4.86 -9.67 23.79
N SER A 447 4.32 -8.59 24.35
CA SER A 447 3.28 -7.76 23.73
C SER A 447 3.82 -6.48 23.10
N ILE A 448 4.89 -5.90 23.67
CA ILE A 448 5.39 -4.59 23.30
C ILE A 448 6.90 -4.46 23.52
N ARG A 449 7.54 -3.62 22.73
CA ARG A 449 8.89 -3.09 22.99
C ARG A 449 8.80 -1.58 23.14
N LEU A 450 9.32 -1.05 24.27
CA LEU A 450 9.51 0.36 24.54
C LEU A 450 10.98 0.70 24.39
N TRP A 451 11.33 1.63 23.53
CA TRP A 451 12.71 1.91 23.17
C TRP A 451 12.90 3.36 22.74
N THR A 452 14.13 3.78 22.55
CA THR A 452 14.47 5.13 22.10
C THR A 452 15.65 5.11 21.15
N LEU A 453 15.70 6.06 20.21
CA LEU A 453 16.83 6.24 19.27
C LEU A 453 17.88 7.21 19.81
N ASP A 454 17.46 8.20 20.59
CA ASP A 454 18.26 9.40 20.93
C ASP A 454 18.12 9.82 22.41
N ASP A 455 17.55 8.95 23.25
CA ASP A 455 17.20 9.22 24.65
C ASP A 455 16.30 10.43 24.89
N GLU A 456 15.58 10.90 23.83
CA GLU A 456 14.67 12.05 23.96
C GLU A 456 13.18 11.67 23.85
N VAL A 457 12.85 10.66 23.03
CA VAL A 457 11.47 10.23 22.77
C VAL A 457 11.35 8.73 22.99
N VAL A 458 10.30 8.30 23.69
CA VAL A 458 9.96 6.88 23.83
C VAL A 458 9.22 6.42 22.59
N ILE A 459 9.63 5.30 22.01
CA ILE A 459 8.94 4.64 20.90
C ILE A 459 8.30 3.35 21.42
N ALA A 460 6.99 3.19 21.20
CA ALA A 460 6.23 2.01 21.57
C ALA A 460 5.93 1.20 20.30
N SER A 461 6.53 0.01 20.20
CA SER A 461 6.32 -0.92 19.08
C SER A 461 5.54 -2.15 19.55
N ILE A 462 4.32 -2.31 19.02
CA ILE A 462 3.43 -3.44 19.31
C ILE A 462 3.96 -4.68 18.60
N LYS A 463 4.00 -5.84 19.30
CA LYS A 463 4.58 -7.10 18.80
C LYS A 463 3.53 -8.15 18.42
N SER A 464 2.27 -7.96 18.77
CA SER A 464 1.18 -8.87 18.41
C SER A 464 0.98 -8.96 16.89
N LYS A 465 0.48 -10.07 16.42
CA LYS A 465 0.14 -10.23 14.98
C LYS A 465 -0.85 -9.17 14.54
N MET A 466 -0.58 -8.49 13.43
CA MET A 466 -1.37 -7.36 12.93
C MET A 466 -1.52 -6.21 13.94
N HIS A 467 -0.67 -6.17 14.94
CA HIS A 467 -0.66 -5.21 16.05
C HIS A 467 -2.03 -5.09 16.73
N THR A 468 -2.69 -6.24 16.96
CA THR A 468 -3.95 -6.28 17.70
C THR A 468 -3.75 -5.89 19.16
N ILE A 469 -4.73 -5.17 19.72
CA ILE A 469 -4.69 -4.63 21.06
C ILE A 469 -5.28 -5.64 22.03
N SER A 470 -4.42 -6.28 22.82
CA SER A 470 -4.76 -7.14 23.96
C SER A 470 -4.55 -6.39 25.27
N GLU A 471 -4.91 -6.99 26.39
CA GLU A 471 -4.59 -6.47 27.73
C GLU A 471 -3.09 -6.23 27.91
N GLY A 472 -2.24 -7.16 27.44
CA GLY A 472 -0.78 -6.99 27.50
C GLY A 472 -0.28 -5.79 26.70
N VAL A 473 -0.86 -5.52 25.53
CA VAL A 473 -0.55 -4.32 24.74
C VAL A 473 -1.01 -3.07 25.47
N THR A 474 -2.23 -3.05 26.03
CA THR A 474 -2.75 -1.90 26.78
C THR A 474 -1.85 -1.56 27.98
N ASN A 475 -1.48 -2.58 28.76
CA ASN A 475 -0.58 -2.42 29.90
C ASN A 475 0.82 -1.95 29.48
N GLY A 476 1.35 -2.47 28.37
CA GLY A 476 2.62 -2.06 27.82
C GLY A 476 2.62 -0.61 27.33
N LEU A 477 1.56 -0.18 26.64
CA LEU A 477 1.40 1.22 26.24
C LEU A 477 1.28 2.17 27.44
N ALA A 478 0.53 1.76 28.48
CA ALA A 478 0.44 2.52 29.74
C ALA A 478 1.82 2.67 30.39
N LYS A 479 2.61 1.59 30.41
CA LYS A 479 4.00 1.63 30.89
C LYS A 479 4.88 2.56 30.06
N GLY A 480 4.69 2.58 28.73
CA GLY A 480 5.40 3.50 27.83
C GLY A 480 5.08 4.97 28.16
N LEU A 481 3.83 5.25 28.48
CA LEU A 481 3.40 6.59 28.87
C LEU A 481 4.02 7.02 30.22
N GLU A 482 4.03 6.14 31.22
CA GLU A 482 4.70 6.36 32.51
C GLU A 482 6.19 6.68 32.33
N ILE A 483 6.90 5.90 31.51
CA ILE A 483 8.33 6.11 31.21
C ILE A 483 8.50 7.48 30.52
N ALA A 484 7.64 7.82 29.57
CA ALA A 484 7.72 9.08 28.85
C ALA A 484 7.50 10.28 29.79
N GLU A 485 6.51 10.22 30.68
CA GLU A 485 6.25 11.27 31.69
C GLU A 485 7.35 11.41 32.74
N ALA A 486 8.11 10.33 33.00
CA ALA A 486 9.20 10.34 33.98
C ALA A 486 10.46 11.09 33.50
N GLY A 487 10.65 11.32 32.19
CA GLY A 487 11.86 12.04 31.76
C GLY A 487 12.10 12.15 30.27
N TYR A 488 11.10 11.88 29.42
CA TYR A 488 11.24 12.01 27.97
C TYR A 488 10.35 13.13 27.42
N LYS A 489 10.63 13.56 26.19
CA LYS A 489 9.87 14.63 25.51
C LYS A 489 8.52 14.16 24.93
N GLY A 490 8.24 12.86 24.95
CA GLY A 490 6.98 12.32 24.46
C GLY A 490 7.01 10.84 24.17
N LEU A 491 5.85 10.34 23.75
CA LEU A 491 5.63 8.95 23.34
C LEU A 491 5.24 8.89 21.87
N VAL A 492 5.92 8.09 21.07
CA VAL A 492 5.55 7.78 19.67
C VAL A 492 5.10 6.33 19.61
N ILE A 493 3.89 6.08 19.12
CA ILE A 493 3.37 4.72 18.85
C ILE A 493 3.64 4.39 17.41
N TRP A 494 4.55 3.45 17.16
CA TRP A 494 4.99 3.06 15.81
C TRP A 494 5.61 1.65 15.80
N SER A 495 5.39 0.92 14.72
CA SER A 495 6.03 -0.37 14.44
C SER A 495 6.50 -0.41 13.00
N GLN A 496 7.63 -1.08 12.71
CA GLN A 496 8.22 -1.13 11.37
C GLN A 496 7.36 -1.95 10.40
N ASP A 497 6.96 -3.13 10.82
CA ASP A 497 6.24 -4.10 9.99
C ASP A 497 4.75 -4.12 10.32
N GLY A 498 3.93 -4.58 9.35
CA GLY A 498 2.50 -4.69 9.53
C GLY A 498 1.74 -3.34 9.46
N PRO A 499 0.45 -3.31 9.80
CA PRO A 499 -0.34 -2.09 9.89
C PRO A 499 -0.11 -1.37 11.21
N PHE A 500 -0.65 -0.15 11.38
CA PHE A 500 -0.67 0.52 12.68
C PHE A 500 -1.36 -0.35 13.75
N SER A 501 -2.60 -0.77 13.51
CA SER A 501 -3.31 -1.78 14.30
C SER A 501 -4.59 -2.24 13.59
N ALA A 502 -4.84 -3.55 13.60
CA ALA A 502 -6.09 -4.13 13.09
C ALA A 502 -7.24 -4.07 14.11
N GLY A 503 -7.01 -3.50 15.29
CA GLY A 503 -8.02 -3.31 16.34
C GLY A 503 -7.88 -4.26 17.53
N ALA A 504 -8.95 -4.43 18.30
CA ALA A 504 -8.95 -5.27 19.49
C ALA A 504 -8.67 -6.74 19.17
N ASP A 505 -7.94 -7.41 20.04
CA ASP A 505 -7.72 -8.86 19.97
C ASP A 505 -8.95 -9.61 20.52
N LEU A 506 -9.91 -9.87 19.63
CA LEU A 506 -11.14 -10.59 19.99
C LEU A 506 -10.84 -11.99 20.53
N GLN A 507 -9.77 -12.64 20.08
CA GLN A 507 -9.41 -13.97 20.54
C GLN A 507 -8.96 -13.97 22.00
N SER A 508 -8.22 -12.96 22.42
CA SER A 508 -7.75 -12.81 23.81
C SER A 508 -8.89 -12.52 24.80
N MET A 509 -10.02 -11.97 24.34
CA MET A 509 -11.21 -11.69 25.17
C MET A 509 -12.10 -12.92 25.37
N MET A 510 -11.98 -13.96 24.53
CA MET A 510 -12.86 -15.13 24.58
C MET A 510 -12.87 -15.86 25.94
N PRO A 511 -11.75 -16.09 26.66
CA PRO A 511 -11.77 -16.73 27.97
C PRO A 511 -12.62 -15.97 28.98
N ALA A 512 -12.50 -14.66 29.05
CA ALA A 512 -13.31 -13.82 29.94
C ALA A 512 -14.80 -13.89 29.56
N PHE A 513 -15.09 -13.77 28.26
CA PHE A 513 -16.45 -13.90 27.74
C PHE A 513 -17.08 -15.27 28.09
N MET A 514 -16.37 -16.37 27.89
CA MET A 514 -16.83 -17.71 28.21
C MET A 514 -17.07 -17.96 29.72
N SER A 515 -16.38 -17.20 30.59
CA SER A 515 -16.51 -17.29 32.05
C SER A 515 -17.73 -16.57 32.61
N GLY A 516 -18.23 -15.51 31.95
CA GLY A 516 -19.30 -14.69 32.52
C GLY A 516 -19.92 -13.67 31.55
N GLY A 517 -19.85 -13.94 30.25
CA GLY A 517 -20.47 -13.11 29.20
C GLY A 517 -19.90 -11.71 29.13
N GLY A 518 -20.70 -10.77 28.60
CA GLY A 518 -20.31 -9.36 28.48
C GLY A 518 -19.92 -8.70 29.81
N LYS A 519 -20.52 -9.13 30.92
CA LYS A 519 -20.18 -8.61 32.26
C LYS A 519 -18.73 -8.93 32.64
N ALA A 520 -18.21 -10.08 32.28
CA ALA A 520 -16.83 -10.46 32.57
C ALA A 520 -15.81 -9.73 31.68
N VAL A 521 -16.23 -9.22 30.53
CA VAL A 521 -15.39 -8.42 29.61
C VAL A 521 -15.33 -6.95 30.03
N ALA A 522 -16.33 -6.43 30.73
CA ALA A 522 -16.42 -5.01 31.11
C ALA A 522 -15.17 -4.43 31.82
N PRO A 523 -14.44 -5.15 32.70
CA PRO A 523 -13.19 -4.63 33.28
C PRO A 523 -12.08 -4.39 32.26
N PHE A 524 -11.95 -5.26 31.25
CA PHE A 524 -10.95 -5.11 30.18
C PHE A 524 -11.25 -3.89 29.32
N GLU A 525 -12.51 -3.71 28.95
CA GLU A 525 -12.98 -2.56 28.20
C GLU A 525 -12.76 -1.25 28.97
N LYS A 526 -13.05 -1.28 30.28
CA LYS A 526 -12.78 -0.13 31.15
C LYS A 526 -11.29 0.20 31.21
N ALA A 527 -10.42 -0.79 31.34
CA ALA A 527 -8.98 -0.57 31.39
C ALA A 527 -8.46 0.08 30.07
N LEU A 528 -8.99 -0.37 28.93
CA LEU A 528 -8.67 0.24 27.65
C LEU A 528 -9.15 1.70 27.57
N GLN A 529 -10.41 1.97 27.98
CA GLN A 529 -10.97 3.31 28.00
C GLN A 529 -10.20 4.24 28.95
N ASP A 530 -9.82 3.76 30.14
CA ASP A 530 -9.02 4.53 31.10
C ASP A 530 -7.62 4.85 30.50
N PHE A 531 -6.99 3.91 29.81
CA PHE A 531 -5.74 4.16 29.10
C PHE A 531 -5.90 5.21 27.99
N MET A 532 -6.96 5.15 27.18
CA MET A 532 -7.22 6.15 26.13
C MET A 532 -7.34 7.57 26.72
N LEU A 533 -8.02 7.72 27.85
CA LEU A 533 -8.08 9.01 28.54
C LEU A 533 -6.71 9.42 29.12
N ASN A 534 -5.95 8.50 29.70
CA ASN A 534 -4.61 8.79 30.18
C ASN A 534 -3.68 9.24 29.05
N LEU A 535 -3.77 8.60 27.88
CA LEU A 535 -3.03 9.00 26.70
C LEU A 535 -3.39 10.43 26.25
N ARG A 536 -4.68 10.75 26.22
CA ARG A 536 -5.18 12.07 25.82
C ARG A 536 -4.76 13.17 26.79
N TYR A 537 -4.79 12.89 28.09
CA TYR A 537 -4.54 13.85 29.16
C TYR A 537 -3.14 13.75 29.74
N SER A 538 -2.23 13.07 29.06
CA SER A 538 -0.83 12.95 29.45
C SER A 538 -0.12 14.30 29.49
N ASN A 539 0.81 14.43 30.43
CA ASN A 539 1.64 15.63 30.62
C ASN A 539 2.71 15.79 29.52
N VAL A 540 2.97 14.74 28.75
CA VAL A 540 3.87 14.76 27.59
C VAL A 540 3.08 14.48 26.32
N PRO A 541 3.52 15.01 25.15
CA PRO A 541 2.85 14.73 23.90
C PRO A 541 2.93 13.24 23.52
N SER A 542 1.82 12.72 23.01
CA SER A 542 1.75 11.40 22.40
C SER A 542 1.48 11.53 20.89
N VAL A 543 2.20 10.79 20.07
CA VAL A 543 2.06 10.83 18.61
C VAL A 543 1.76 9.43 18.09
N ALA A 544 0.61 9.26 17.44
CA ALA A 544 0.30 8.05 16.70
C ALA A 544 0.85 8.15 15.27
N ALA A 545 1.83 7.30 14.94
CA ALA A 545 2.43 7.21 13.62
C ALA A 545 1.66 6.17 12.77
N VAL A 546 0.58 6.62 12.12
CA VAL A 546 -0.41 5.76 11.47
C VAL A 546 0.00 5.39 10.06
N HIS A 547 -0.02 4.10 9.75
CA HIS A 547 0.16 3.59 8.37
C HIS A 547 -0.63 2.30 8.15
N GLY A 548 -1.03 2.04 6.91
CA GLY A 548 -1.86 0.89 6.60
C GLY A 548 -3.17 0.90 7.38
N LEU A 549 -3.53 -0.20 8.01
CA LEU A 549 -4.79 -0.31 8.75
C LEU A 549 -4.68 0.33 10.15
N ALA A 550 -5.66 1.14 10.51
CA ALA A 550 -5.94 1.62 11.86
C ALA A 550 -7.45 1.42 12.11
N LEU A 551 -7.84 0.21 12.48
CA LEU A 551 -9.24 -0.20 12.52
C LEU A 551 -9.72 -0.45 13.94
N GLY A 552 -10.99 -0.15 14.22
CA GLY A 552 -11.60 -0.40 15.52
C GLY A 552 -10.77 0.19 16.66
N GLY A 553 -10.36 -0.62 17.63
CA GLY A 553 -9.47 -0.19 18.72
C GLY A 553 -8.18 0.48 18.25
N GLY A 554 -7.67 0.17 17.06
CA GLY A 554 -6.53 0.87 16.45
C GLY A 554 -6.87 2.29 16.01
N CYS A 555 -8.08 2.51 15.50
CA CYS A 555 -8.60 3.85 15.23
C CYS A 555 -8.79 4.62 16.54
N GLU A 556 -9.35 3.97 17.56
CA GLU A 556 -9.55 4.55 18.89
C GLU A 556 -8.23 4.97 19.53
N LEU A 557 -7.18 4.14 19.43
CA LEU A 557 -5.83 4.47 19.90
C LEU A 557 -5.27 5.70 19.16
N ALA A 558 -5.42 5.74 17.83
CA ALA A 558 -4.90 6.86 17.04
C ALA A 558 -5.59 8.19 17.40
N VAL A 559 -6.92 8.22 17.55
CA VAL A 559 -7.67 9.45 17.79
C VAL A 559 -7.50 10.00 19.22
N HIS A 560 -7.05 9.18 20.17
CA HIS A 560 -6.76 9.62 21.55
C HIS A 560 -5.32 10.11 21.74
N ALA A 561 -4.41 9.85 20.80
CA ALA A 561 -3.09 10.48 20.84
C ALA A 561 -3.21 12.01 20.69
N SER A 562 -2.26 12.76 21.27
CA SER A 562 -2.21 14.22 21.16
C SER A 562 -2.12 14.68 19.70
N LYS A 563 -1.43 13.90 18.86
CA LYS A 563 -1.27 14.16 17.44
C LYS A 563 -1.19 12.85 16.62
N ARG A 564 -1.69 12.89 15.40
CA ARG A 564 -1.50 11.84 14.38
C ARG A 564 -0.51 12.33 13.35
N VAL A 565 0.44 11.47 13.00
CA VAL A 565 1.25 11.56 11.79
C VAL A 565 0.86 10.35 10.94
N ALA A 566 0.18 10.58 9.85
CA ALA A 566 -0.39 9.50 9.04
C ALA A 566 0.28 9.40 7.68
N ALA A 567 0.63 8.19 7.25
CA ALA A 567 1.00 7.97 5.86
C ALA A 567 -0.23 8.20 4.95
N MET A 568 -0.02 8.70 3.72
CA MET A 568 -1.11 8.94 2.77
C MET A 568 -2.00 7.71 2.59
N GLU A 569 -1.40 6.51 2.48
CA GLU A 569 -2.08 5.22 2.39
C GLU A 569 -2.38 4.66 3.79
N SER A 570 -3.21 5.38 4.54
CA SER A 570 -3.76 4.95 5.82
C SER A 570 -5.24 4.68 5.69
N TYR A 571 -5.67 3.53 6.19
CA TYR A 571 -7.04 3.01 6.12
C TYR A 571 -7.61 3.02 7.53
N VAL A 572 -8.34 4.07 7.86
CA VAL A 572 -8.77 4.37 9.23
C VAL A 572 -10.28 4.22 9.36
N GLY A 573 -10.75 3.53 10.38
CA GLY A 573 -12.20 3.40 10.58
C GLY A 573 -12.61 2.65 11.84
N LEU A 574 -13.80 2.97 12.32
CA LEU A 574 -14.51 2.23 13.36
C LEU A 574 -15.34 1.14 12.67
N VAL A 575 -14.94 -0.11 12.82
CA VAL A 575 -15.45 -1.24 12.01
C VAL A 575 -16.20 -2.28 12.81
N GLU A 576 -16.46 -2.03 14.07
CA GLU A 576 -16.98 -2.95 15.06
C GLU A 576 -18.34 -3.57 14.67
N VAL A 577 -19.17 -2.83 13.93
CA VAL A 577 -20.45 -3.34 13.37
C VAL A 577 -20.24 -4.58 12.52
N GLY A 578 -19.09 -4.70 11.85
CA GLY A 578 -18.70 -5.87 11.07
C GLY A 578 -18.65 -7.17 11.88
N VAL A 579 -18.37 -7.08 13.17
CA VAL A 579 -18.38 -8.20 14.14
C VAL A 579 -19.56 -8.15 15.12
N GLY A 580 -20.54 -7.28 14.87
CA GLY A 580 -21.76 -7.20 15.67
C GLY A 580 -21.65 -6.35 16.94
N LEU A 581 -20.63 -5.53 17.05
CA LEU A 581 -20.33 -4.66 18.20
C LEU A 581 -20.41 -3.19 17.83
N ILE A 582 -20.31 -2.33 18.84
CA ILE A 582 -20.02 -0.89 18.67
C ILE A 582 -18.57 -0.62 19.08
N PRO A 583 -17.97 0.52 18.68
CA PRO A 583 -16.73 1.01 19.27
C PRO A 583 -16.81 1.04 20.79
N GLY A 584 -15.85 0.47 21.47
CA GLY A 584 -15.88 0.32 22.94
C GLY A 584 -14.71 0.99 23.66
N GLY A 585 -13.62 1.32 22.94
CA GLY A 585 -12.43 1.98 23.49
C GLY A 585 -12.49 3.50 23.49
N GLY A 586 -13.67 4.12 23.34
CA GLY A 586 -13.85 5.57 23.37
C GLY A 586 -14.02 6.23 22.00
N GLY A 587 -14.18 5.46 20.93
CA GLY A 587 -14.32 5.99 19.57
C GLY A 587 -15.55 6.86 19.37
N LEU A 588 -16.69 6.47 19.94
CA LEU A 588 -17.92 7.26 19.86
C LEU A 588 -17.88 8.48 20.80
N ALA A 589 -17.31 8.33 22.00
CA ALA A 589 -17.07 9.43 22.91
C ALA A 589 -16.18 10.50 22.27
N TYR A 590 -15.12 10.08 21.56
CA TYR A 590 -14.26 10.97 20.76
C TYR A 590 -15.07 11.73 19.71
N LEU A 591 -15.91 11.07 18.91
CA LEU A 591 -16.70 11.72 17.85
C LEU A 591 -17.71 12.73 18.46
N ALA A 592 -18.38 12.38 19.56
CA ALA A 592 -19.32 13.28 20.25
C ALA A 592 -18.61 14.52 20.80
N ARG A 593 -17.48 14.33 21.49
CA ARG A 593 -16.65 15.42 22.00
C ARG A 593 -16.12 16.30 20.88
N ARG A 594 -15.62 15.68 19.80
CA ARG A 594 -15.12 16.41 18.65
C ARG A 594 -16.19 17.28 17.99
N ALA A 595 -17.43 16.78 17.88
CA ALA A 595 -18.55 17.56 17.39
C ALA A 595 -18.80 18.79 18.29
N ALA A 596 -18.74 18.62 19.61
CA ALA A 596 -18.90 19.73 20.54
C ALA A 596 -17.75 20.76 20.46
N GLU A 597 -16.51 20.31 20.23
CA GLU A 597 -15.35 21.19 19.99
C GLU A 597 -15.51 22.03 18.72
N LEU A 598 -16.10 21.46 17.66
CA LEU A 598 -16.37 22.17 16.42
C LEU A 598 -17.53 23.15 16.50
N LEU A 599 -18.43 22.94 17.44
CA LEU A 599 -19.56 23.86 17.70
C LEU A 599 -19.08 25.20 18.30
N GLU A 600 -17.88 25.24 18.81
CA GLU A 600 -17.30 26.37 19.56
C GLU A 600 -17.22 27.68 18.79
N PRO A 601 -16.98 28.70 19.51
CA PRO A 601 -17.69 29.48 20.53
C PRO A 601 -18.35 30.68 19.90
N SER A 602 -18.57 30.65 18.65
CA SER A 602 -18.88 31.86 17.89
C SER A 602 -20.29 32.35 18.08
N LYS A 603 -21.15 31.60 18.79
CA LYS A 603 -22.52 32.04 18.59
C LYS A 603 -23.41 31.78 19.76
N GLY A 604 -23.80 32.90 20.25
CA GLY A 604 -24.88 33.03 21.19
C GLY A 604 -25.99 32.05 20.91
N VAL A 605 -26.15 31.18 21.83
CA VAL A 605 -27.03 30.04 21.83
C VAL A 605 -28.42 30.40 21.35
N SER A 606 -28.76 29.98 20.15
CA SER A 606 -30.14 29.73 19.82
C SER A 606 -30.50 28.33 20.38
N GLY A 607 -31.73 28.05 20.75
CA GLY A 607 -32.19 26.77 21.28
C GLY A 607 -32.12 25.59 20.26
N GLN A 608 -31.11 25.55 19.38
CA GLN A 608 -30.94 24.60 18.30
C GLN A 608 -29.67 23.76 18.40
N ILE A 609 -29.00 23.71 19.57
CA ILE A 609 -27.74 23.00 19.81
C ILE A 609 -27.76 21.58 19.25
N GLY A 610 -28.85 20.85 19.40
CA GLY A 610 -28.99 19.48 18.89
C GLY A 610 -28.85 19.40 17.37
N GLY A 611 -29.51 20.30 16.63
CA GLY A 611 -29.44 20.36 15.16
C GLY A 611 -28.06 20.75 14.66
N GLU A 612 -27.38 21.67 15.32
CA GLU A 612 -26.01 22.09 15.01
C GLU A 612 -25.02 20.96 15.24
N LEU A 613 -25.08 20.28 16.39
CA LEU A 613 -24.25 19.10 16.69
C LEU A 613 -24.48 17.96 15.69
N MET A 614 -25.72 17.75 15.25
CA MET A 614 -26.03 16.74 14.22
C MET A 614 -25.24 16.96 12.94
N GLY A 615 -25.03 18.22 12.51
CA GLY A 615 -24.22 18.54 11.34
C GLY A 615 -22.79 17.98 11.44
N PHE A 616 -22.20 17.98 12.63
CA PHE A 616 -20.84 17.49 12.86
C PHE A 616 -20.77 15.98 13.12
N ILE A 617 -21.78 15.36 13.76
CA ILE A 617 -21.75 13.93 14.07
C ILE A 617 -22.21 13.04 12.92
N LYS A 618 -22.94 13.57 11.93
CA LYS A 618 -23.62 12.80 10.88
C LYS A 618 -22.65 11.91 10.08
N GLU A 619 -21.54 12.46 9.61
CA GLU A 619 -20.57 11.70 8.80
C GLU A 619 -19.87 10.63 9.65
N GLY A 620 -19.44 10.95 10.87
CA GLY A 620 -18.86 9.99 11.80
C GLY A 620 -19.85 8.88 12.19
N PHE A 621 -21.13 9.23 12.43
CA PHE A 621 -22.18 8.25 12.65
C PHE A 621 -22.35 7.30 11.47
N GLN A 622 -22.47 7.85 10.25
CA GLN A 622 -22.62 7.03 9.05
C GLN A 622 -21.38 6.13 8.82
N ALA A 623 -20.19 6.65 9.07
CA ALA A 623 -18.97 5.87 8.94
C ALA A 623 -18.94 4.70 9.94
N ALA A 624 -19.21 4.95 11.22
CA ALA A 624 -19.23 3.92 12.25
C ALA A 624 -20.37 2.91 12.05
N ALA A 625 -21.62 3.38 11.79
CA ALA A 625 -22.78 2.53 11.60
C ALA A 625 -22.71 1.61 10.38
N MET A 626 -21.97 2.02 9.35
CA MET A 626 -21.77 1.24 8.12
C MET A 626 -20.40 0.56 8.06
N ALA A 627 -19.62 0.61 9.13
CA ALA A 627 -18.24 0.10 9.18
C ALA A 627 -17.38 0.60 8.00
N LYS A 628 -17.51 1.88 7.65
CA LYS A 628 -16.73 2.47 6.56
C LYS A 628 -15.29 2.68 7.00
N VAL A 629 -14.39 2.34 6.11
CA VAL A 629 -12.95 2.57 6.26
C VAL A 629 -12.55 3.67 5.28
N ALA A 630 -11.91 4.70 5.79
CA ALA A 630 -11.29 5.71 4.95
C ALA A 630 -10.20 5.07 4.09
N THR A 631 -10.15 5.41 2.83
CA THR A 631 -9.23 4.84 1.84
C THR A 631 -7.96 5.67 1.64
N SER A 632 -7.82 6.74 2.44
CA SER A 632 -6.63 7.59 2.52
C SER A 632 -6.63 8.37 3.83
N ALA A 633 -5.49 8.92 4.21
CA ALA A 633 -5.38 9.85 5.34
C ALA A 633 -6.23 11.13 5.12
N ILE A 634 -6.39 11.57 3.87
CA ILE A 634 -7.23 12.72 3.52
C ILE A 634 -8.71 12.39 3.78
N GLU A 635 -9.17 11.21 3.36
CA GLU A 635 -10.55 10.77 3.63
C GLU A 635 -10.79 10.53 5.14
N ALA A 636 -9.77 10.04 5.86
CA ALA A 636 -9.83 9.90 7.31
C ALA A 636 -10.05 11.26 8.02
N LYS A 637 -9.51 12.34 7.46
CA LYS A 637 -9.78 13.70 7.93
C LYS A 637 -11.24 14.10 7.70
N LYS A 638 -11.82 13.75 6.55
CA LYS A 638 -13.24 13.98 6.24
C LYS A 638 -14.16 13.26 7.23
N PHE A 639 -13.80 12.04 7.67
CA PHE A 639 -14.56 11.28 8.67
C PHE A 639 -14.32 11.74 10.11
N GLY A 640 -13.42 12.70 10.34
CA GLY A 640 -13.11 13.25 11.66
C GLY A 640 -12.10 12.44 12.46
N TYR A 641 -11.49 11.38 11.88
CA TYR A 641 -10.45 10.58 12.54
C TYR A 641 -9.08 11.27 12.53
N LEU A 642 -8.79 12.09 11.53
CA LEU A 642 -7.72 13.06 11.52
C LEU A 642 -8.31 14.48 11.61
N ILE A 643 -7.55 15.41 12.18
CA ILE A 643 -7.98 16.80 12.38
C ILE A 643 -7.00 17.78 11.73
N ASP A 644 -7.38 19.06 11.69
CA ASP A 644 -6.46 20.11 11.31
C ASP A 644 -5.27 20.15 12.29
N GLY A 645 -4.07 20.29 11.77
CA GLY A 645 -2.84 20.21 12.55
C GLY A 645 -2.23 18.81 12.63
N ASP A 646 -2.94 17.75 12.27
CA ASP A 646 -2.30 16.44 12.01
C ASP A 646 -1.46 16.50 10.75
N VAL A 647 -0.44 15.64 10.68
CA VAL A 647 0.50 15.64 9.56
C VAL A 647 0.24 14.43 8.67
N ILE A 648 0.18 14.65 7.36
CA ILE A 648 0.09 13.59 6.36
C ILE A 648 1.44 13.51 5.64
N VAL A 649 2.05 12.33 5.62
CA VAL A 649 3.32 12.03 4.94
C VAL A 649 3.04 11.16 3.71
N ALA A 650 3.62 11.48 2.59
CA ALA A 650 3.46 10.66 1.39
C ALA A 650 4.22 9.33 1.49
N ASN A 651 5.44 9.36 2.02
CA ASN A 651 6.28 8.17 2.18
C ASN A 651 6.22 7.59 3.59
N LYS A 652 5.71 6.36 3.72
CA LYS A 652 5.63 5.65 5.02
C LYS A 652 6.98 5.48 5.72
N ASP A 653 8.08 5.41 4.96
CA ASP A 653 9.43 5.21 5.53
C ASP A 653 9.96 6.46 6.26
N GLU A 654 9.36 7.65 5.99
CA GLU A 654 9.65 8.89 6.73
C GLU A 654 8.77 9.07 7.97
N LEU A 655 7.79 8.20 8.17
CA LEU A 655 6.74 8.36 9.19
C LEU A 655 7.32 8.49 10.60
N LEU A 656 8.25 7.60 10.99
CA LEU A 656 8.87 7.64 12.32
C LEU A 656 9.67 8.92 12.54
N TYR A 657 10.46 9.35 11.54
CA TYR A 657 11.23 10.59 11.61
C TYR A 657 10.31 11.79 11.89
N VAL A 658 9.23 11.90 11.12
CA VAL A 658 8.27 13.00 11.27
C VAL A 658 7.54 12.91 12.62
N ALA A 659 7.16 11.72 13.07
CA ALA A 659 6.49 11.53 14.36
C ALA A 659 7.37 11.93 15.54
N ILE A 660 8.65 11.54 15.55
CA ILE A 660 9.63 11.97 16.56
C ILE A 660 9.81 13.48 16.54
N ALA A 661 9.98 14.07 15.35
CA ALA A 661 10.13 15.52 15.19
C ALA A 661 8.90 16.28 15.73
N GLN A 662 7.68 15.76 15.49
CA GLN A 662 6.44 16.36 16.02
C GLN A 662 6.36 16.24 17.55
N ALA A 663 6.70 15.09 18.13
CA ALA A 663 6.74 14.94 19.60
C ALA A 663 7.70 15.93 20.25
N LYS A 664 8.92 16.05 19.73
CA LYS A 664 9.93 17.02 20.18
C LYS A 664 9.44 18.47 20.06
N ALA A 665 8.95 18.84 18.89
CA ALA A 665 8.46 20.20 18.63
C ALA A 665 7.31 20.60 19.55
N MET A 666 6.36 19.69 19.80
CA MET A 666 5.26 19.93 20.75
C MET A 666 5.79 20.14 22.17
N PHE A 667 6.68 19.29 22.65
CA PHE A 667 7.26 19.40 23.98
C PHE A 667 8.04 20.72 24.16
N GLU A 668 8.92 21.03 23.22
CA GLU A 668 9.79 22.20 23.26
C GLU A 668 9.02 23.53 23.11
N SER A 669 7.86 23.50 22.45
CA SER A 669 6.95 24.65 22.38
C SER A 669 6.05 24.81 23.61
N GLY A 670 6.27 24.03 24.66
CA GLY A 670 5.52 24.12 25.92
C GLY A 670 4.19 23.41 25.88
N TYR A 671 4.17 22.18 25.39
CA TYR A 671 2.98 21.33 25.36
C TYR A 671 2.27 21.30 26.71
N ARG A 672 0.97 21.40 26.68
CA ARG A 672 0.08 21.21 27.83
C ARG A 672 -1.04 20.26 27.43
N ALA A 673 -1.34 19.31 28.30
CA ALA A 673 -2.50 18.47 28.16
C ALA A 673 -3.78 19.30 28.02
N PRO A 674 -4.75 18.91 27.21
CA PRO A 674 -6.04 19.57 27.15
C PRO A 674 -6.74 19.51 28.53
N ALA A 675 -7.49 20.55 28.89
CA ALA A 675 -8.24 20.54 30.14
C ALA A 675 -9.43 19.56 30.01
N LYS A 676 -9.67 18.78 31.08
CA LYS A 676 -10.91 17.99 31.19
C LYS A 676 -12.09 18.95 31.29
N LYS A 677 -13.05 18.86 30.40
CA LYS A 677 -14.23 19.71 30.33
C LYS A 677 -15.48 18.87 30.13
N LEU A 678 -16.59 19.34 30.67
CA LEU A 678 -17.89 18.89 30.25
C LEU A 678 -18.22 19.53 28.90
N PHE A 679 -18.91 18.80 28.04
CA PHE A 679 -19.31 19.27 26.71
C PHE A 679 -20.76 18.91 26.40
N PRO A 680 -21.46 19.73 25.58
CA PRO A 680 -22.85 19.48 25.24
C PRO A 680 -22.99 18.29 24.31
N VAL A 681 -24.07 17.51 24.49
CA VAL A 681 -24.45 16.42 23.59
C VAL A 681 -25.73 16.74 22.84
N ALA A 682 -25.96 16.04 21.72
CA ALA A 682 -27.06 16.32 20.79
C ALA A 682 -28.45 15.91 21.32
N GLY A 683 -28.52 14.98 22.28
CA GLY A 683 -29.73 14.59 22.97
C GLY A 683 -30.71 13.71 22.19
N ARG A 684 -31.81 13.35 22.86
CA ARG A 684 -32.82 12.37 22.40
C ARG A 684 -33.48 12.70 21.05
N ASN A 685 -33.64 13.99 20.72
CA ASN A 685 -34.28 14.39 19.47
C ASN A 685 -33.39 14.05 18.26
N VAL A 686 -32.07 14.27 18.34
CA VAL A 686 -31.15 13.90 17.28
C VAL A 686 -31.00 12.37 17.21
N LYS A 687 -30.98 11.67 18.35
CA LYS A 687 -31.05 10.21 18.36
C LYS A 687 -32.26 9.70 17.58
N ALA A 688 -33.44 10.21 17.82
CA ALA A 688 -34.65 9.83 17.09
C ALA A 688 -34.52 10.10 15.58
N THR A 689 -33.93 11.20 15.18
CA THR A 689 -33.69 11.55 13.77
C THR A 689 -32.72 10.55 13.09
N LEU A 690 -31.62 10.18 13.77
CA LEU A 690 -30.67 9.15 13.28
C LEU A 690 -31.36 7.78 13.17
N GLN A 691 -32.14 7.41 14.19
CA GLN A 691 -32.90 6.16 14.16
C GLN A 691 -33.96 6.10 13.06
N SER A 692 -34.63 7.20 12.74
CA SER A 692 -35.55 7.28 11.61
C SER A 692 -34.85 6.99 10.28
N SER A 693 -33.63 7.49 10.09
CA SER A 693 -32.83 7.16 8.89
C SER A 693 -32.49 5.67 8.84
N LEU A 694 -32.16 5.05 9.98
CA LEU A 694 -31.88 3.61 10.07
C LEU A 694 -33.12 2.77 9.77
N ILE A 695 -34.32 3.18 10.20
CA ILE A 695 -35.59 2.51 9.87
C ILE A 695 -35.76 2.45 8.36
N ASN A 696 -35.57 3.57 7.66
CA ASN A 696 -35.68 3.61 6.20
C ASN A 696 -34.68 2.67 5.53
N MET A 697 -33.46 2.56 6.05
CA MET A 697 -32.45 1.65 5.52
C MET A 697 -32.80 0.17 5.78
N ARG A 698 -33.34 -0.15 6.96
CA ARG A 698 -33.77 -1.49 7.31
C ARG A 698 -34.97 -1.92 6.44
N ASP A 699 -36.01 -1.07 6.35
CA ASP A 699 -37.23 -1.37 5.62
C ASP A 699 -36.99 -1.40 4.10
N GLY A 700 -35.99 -0.66 3.61
CA GLY A 700 -35.48 -0.73 2.24
C GLY A 700 -34.56 -1.92 1.97
N GLY A 701 -34.26 -2.76 2.98
CA GLY A 701 -33.40 -3.95 2.83
C GLY A 701 -31.90 -3.65 2.66
N PHE A 702 -31.45 -2.44 2.98
CA PHE A 702 -30.02 -2.05 2.92
C PHE A 702 -29.23 -2.51 4.14
N ILE A 703 -29.89 -2.66 5.29
CA ILE A 703 -29.32 -3.18 6.54
C ILE A 703 -30.21 -4.25 7.17
N SER A 704 -29.61 -5.17 7.93
CA SER A 704 -30.36 -6.18 8.68
C SER A 704 -31.03 -5.58 9.93
N GLN A 705 -31.95 -6.36 10.55
CA GLN A 705 -32.53 -5.98 11.84
C GLN A 705 -31.46 -5.87 12.93
N HIS A 706 -30.42 -6.70 12.87
CA HIS A 706 -29.32 -6.64 13.82
C HIS A 706 -28.41 -5.43 13.57
N ASP A 707 -28.12 -5.08 12.31
CA ASP A 707 -27.42 -3.84 11.96
C ASP A 707 -28.18 -2.61 12.47
N TYR A 708 -29.52 -2.59 12.33
CA TYR A 708 -30.36 -1.53 12.89
C TYR A 708 -30.20 -1.41 14.41
N TYR A 709 -30.21 -2.54 15.14
CA TYR A 709 -30.04 -2.54 16.58
C TYR A 709 -28.66 -2.01 17.00
N ILE A 710 -27.58 -2.49 16.40
CA ILE A 710 -26.21 -2.04 16.68
C ILE A 710 -26.07 -0.56 16.36
N SER A 711 -26.54 -0.11 15.21
CA SER A 711 -26.46 1.29 14.79
C SER A 711 -27.30 2.22 15.68
N SER A 712 -28.40 1.69 16.25
CA SER A 712 -29.20 2.42 17.26
C SER A 712 -28.43 2.60 18.56
N CYS A 713 -27.60 1.64 18.98
CA CYS A 713 -26.69 1.77 20.12
C CYS A 713 -25.61 2.82 19.83
N ILE A 714 -25.05 2.86 18.60
CA ILE A 714 -24.11 3.93 18.18
C ILE A 714 -24.78 5.31 18.28
N ALA A 715 -26.02 5.44 17.77
CA ALA A 715 -26.76 6.69 17.86
C ALA A 715 -26.99 7.12 19.33
N ASP A 716 -27.29 6.17 20.21
CA ASP A 716 -27.50 6.43 21.63
C ASP A 716 -26.25 7.05 22.30
N VAL A 717 -25.08 6.44 22.08
CA VAL A 717 -23.83 6.94 22.66
C VAL A 717 -23.45 8.32 22.07
N LEU A 718 -23.48 8.46 20.74
CA LEU A 718 -23.09 9.72 20.06
C LEU A 718 -23.95 10.91 20.45
N THR A 719 -25.20 10.68 20.84
CA THR A 719 -26.13 11.73 21.23
C THR A 719 -26.21 11.92 22.75
N GLY A 720 -25.48 11.13 23.55
CA GLY A 720 -25.41 11.25 25.00
C GLY A 720 -26.47 10.44 25.77
N GLY A 721 -27.14 9.48 25.11
CA GLY A 721 -28.16 8.67 25.77
C GLY A 721 -29.54 9.34 25.79
N ASP A 722 -30.31 9.06 26.85
CA ASP A 722 -31.66 9.61 27.03
C ASP A 722 -31.62 10.92 27.81
N VAL A 723 -31.03 11.94 27.22
CA VAL A 723 -30.89 13.29 27.77
C VAL A 723 -31.39 14.34 26.79
N ASP A 724 -31.60 15.57 27.28
CA ASP A 724 -31.98 16.70 26.41
C ASP A 724 -30.74 17.24 25.66
N ALA A 725 -30.99 17.83 24.48
CA ALA A 725 -29.96 18.53 23.73
C ALA A 725 -29.29 19.63 24.56
N GLY A 726 -27.95 19.70 24.50
CA GLY A 726 -27.19 20.66 25.29
C GLY A 726 -26.87 20.20 26.72
N THR A 727 -27.31 19.03 27.15
CA THR A 727 -26.87 18.43 28.42
C THR A 727 -25.36 18.27 28.41
N LEU A 728 -24.70 18.77 29.46
CA LEU A 728 -23.26 18.69 29.61
C LEU A 728 -22.87 17.34 30.21
N VAL A 729 -22.00 16.62 29.50
CA VAL A 729 -21.50 15.32 29.92
C VAL A 729 -19.97 15.27 29.90
N SER A 730 -19.38 14.31 30.61
CA SER A 730 -17.95 14.03 30.55
C SER A 730 -17.65 12.90 29.55
N GLU A 731 -16.39 12.72 29.19
CA GLU A 731 -15.96 11.58 28.38
C GLU A 731 -16.22 10.25 29.13
N GLU A 732 -15.95 10.20 30.42
CA GLU A 732 -16.18 9.02 31.26
C GLU A 732 -17.65 8.59 31.27
N TYR A 733 -18.59 9.54 31.20
CA TYR A 733 -20.03 9.25 31.08
C TYR A 733 -20.33 8.53 29.75
N LEU A 734 -19.78 9.04 28.65
CA LEU A 734 -19.96 8.41 27.32
C LEU A 734 -19.25 7.05 27.25
N HIS A 735 -18.06 6.90 27.84
CA HIS A 735 -17.38 5.61 27.97
C HIS A 735 -18.23 4.58 28.74
N ALA A 736 -18.94 5.00 29.77
CA ALA A 736 -19.85 4.11 30.50
C ALA A 736 -21.02 3.66 29.61
N LEU A 737 -21.57 4.54 28.75
CA LEU A 737 -22.59 4.18 27.77
C LEU A 737 -22.05 3.22 26.70
N GLU A 738 -20.87 3.50 26.15
CA GLU A 738 -20.21 2.59 25.19
C GLU A 738 -20.05 1.20 25.79
N ARG A 739 -19.43 1.09 26.95
CA ARG A 739 -19.18 -0.18 27.65
C ARG A 739 -20.48 -0.92 27.95
N LYS A 740 -21.54 -0.21 28.37
CA LYS A 740 -22.86 -0.81 28.60
C LYS A 740 -23.39 -1.47 27.34
N HIS A 741 -23.40 -0.76 26.19
CA HIS A 741 -23.91 -1.28 24.94
C HIS A 741 -23.00 -2.36 24.37
N PHE A 742 -21.68 -2.20 24.44
CA PHE A 742 -20.69 -3.17 24.01
C PHE A 742 -20.91 -4.54 24.72
N CYS A 743 -20.95 -4.52 26.04
CA CYS A 743 -21.18 -5.74 26.85
C CYS A 743 -22.55 -6.36 26.59
N THR A 744 -23.61 -5.56 26.41
CA THR A 744 -24.95 -6.06 26.08
C THR A 744 -24.97 -6.75 24.70
N LEU A 745 -24.26 -6.18 23.73
CA LEU A 745 -24.14 -6.75 22.39
C LEU A 745 -23.35 -8.05 22.39
N LEU A 746 -22.30 -8.19 23.21
CA LEU A 746 -21.56 -9.46 23.35
C LEU A 746 -22.47 -10.62 23.77
N ASP A 747 -23.47 -10.38 24.60
CA ASP A 747 -24.43 -11.41 25.05
C ASP A 747 -25.47 -11.71 23.97
N ASN A 748 -25.52 -10.98 22.85
CA ASN A 748 -26.48 -11.20 21.78
C ASN A 748 -26.03 -12.37 20.86
N PRO A 749 -26.85 -13.40 20.62
CA PRO A 749 -26.48 -14.53 19.78
C PRO A 749 -26.04 -14.17 18.36
N LYS A 750 -26.65 -13.16 17.75
CA LYS A 750 -26.27 -12.69 16.40
C LYS A 750 -24.89 -12.05 16.36
N THR A 751 -24.51 -11.32 17.42
CA THR A 751 -23.16 -10.79 17.58
C THR A 751 -22.15 -11.93 17.73
N GLN A 752 -22.47 -12.94 18.55
CA GLN A 752 -21.61 -14.13 18.72
C GLN A 752 -21.39 -14.87 17.40
N GLU A 753 -22.45 -15.02 16.59
CA GLU A 753 -22.36 -15.59 15.25
C GLU A 753 -21.41 -14.78 14.35
N ARG A 754 -21.48 -13.46 14.38
CA ARG A 754 -20.55 -12.57 13.61
C ARG A 754 -19.11 -12.70 14.07
N ILE A 755 -18.86 -12.70 15.38
CA ILE A 755 -17.51 -12.88 15.95
C ILE A 755 -16.95 -14.23 15.54
N MET A 756 -17.70 -15.33 15.72
CA MET A 756 -17.26 -16.67 15.35
C MET A 756 -17.03 -16.80 13.84
N GLY A 757 -17.88 -16.19 13.02
CA GLY A 757 -17.72 -16.14 11.57
C GLY A 757 -16.42 -15.42 11.15
N MET A 758 -16.14 -14.29 11.77
CA MET A 758 -14.89 -13.55 11.53
C MET A 758 -13.66 -14.36 11.95
N LEU A 759 -13.66 -14.96 13.14
CA LEU A 759 -12.54 -15.75 13.65
C LEU A 759 -12.27 -17.00 12.80
N SER A 760 -13.32 -17.65 12.28
CA SER A 760 -13.19 -18.88 11.49
C SER A 760 -12.88 -18.66 10.03
N THR A 761 -13.40 -17.59 9.40
CA THR A 761 -13.34 -17.36 7.95
C THR A 761 -12.54 -16.14 7.55
N GLY A 762 -12.25 -15.24 8.49
CA GLY A 762 -11.67 -13.91 8.21
C GLY A 762 -12.61 -12.98 7.43
N LYS A 763 -13.92 -13.29 7.38
CA LYS A 763 -14.90 -12.47 6.64
C LYS A 763 -16.08 -12.10 7.54
N PRO A 764 -16.60 -10.86 7.41
CA PRO A 764 -17.77 -10.45 8.18
C PRO A 764 -19.01 -11.25 7.76
N VAL A 765 -19.77 -11.68 8.76
CA VAL A 765 -21.11 -12.28 8.59
C VAL A 765 -22.15 -11.17 8.68
N ARG A 766 -23.16 -11.22 7.81
CA ARG A 766 -24.34 -10.34 7.87
C ARG A 766 -25.58 -11.17 8.16
N ASN A 767 -26.22 -10.92 9.30
CA ASN A 767 -27.35 -11.71 9.82
C ASN A 767 -28.48 -10.83 10.36
#